data_e7ba825096d8fce5b53138afcd9e7ff2
#
_entry.id   e7ba825096d8fce5b53138afcd9e7ff2
#
_cell.length_a   1.000
_cell.length_b   1.000
_cell.length_c   1.000
_cell.angle_alpha   90.00
_cell.angle_beta   90.00
_cell.angle_gamma   90.00
#
_symmetry.space_group_name_H-M   'P 1'
#
loop_
_entity.id
_entity.type
_entity.pdbx_description
1 polymer ?
#
loop_
_entity_poly.entity_id
_entity_poly.type
_entity_poly.pdbx_seq_one_letter_code
_entity_poly.pdbx_strand_id
1 'polypeptide(L)'
;MARFNNGLIFTTDSCIGCNRCISECSAAGANVSIVKDGVARSYVNSTKCNHCGKCISVCTHGARKYLDDTELFFAELSSGRNISLLVDPSFFIIYGDKAPGILGYVKSLGVNHVYNVSFGAEISIWAQMNYLVSHQDEPAQKRAFLSADCPAVVKSIELYYPELLDRLIPVKSPLLCTSTYIRTYLNDSTALAYLGPCVAAKDEVEDSSDSDKVQYNLTYLHFMEFLKDIDFSKFSAEAELEGSGIGKLISVRGAVINCLSSYFPREKLFFQYQGMNSRTMRMISIYTDKNYAGNVPLFVDIASCEFGCQEGPGVEKSEEAFSTVYAKFIEIYNRFLENAGDIDDYKQNRERLNSRFQNLKPEDFSRTFTDRFMQSYKIPDATIEEIFSSMLKDTPEKRHVDCRSCGYNSCVDMAYAIAYGYNRKENCIHYMNEEMVHRLNTDSLTGIPNRNAFVRDVSRLIKQNPDKRYAICSGDINNFKVIDDIAGIETGDKVLCFIADTLKKAVGKNGCIAHFSGGNFAICFEYVSEYMRNIYGITYFDCRPLGVEMPVTMRFGIYVQHNSSESVQTMINYATISMDKNRSSQKNTFTIFTNEFREQMIHNAEITSQMEKAIDNNEFVLYFQPQYNSATKKIVGAESLCRWIKRNGTVISPKDFIPISENNGYIRVLDRIIWEKAFEMMSQWIERGINPVPISVNISRGSLESDTLIYVIEQLKNKYNVPADLIHFEITESAYSGEQDKLIERIEKIRELGFKIAMDDFGSGYSSLNILKDLPIDILKLDMGFMRRSKNTDKGQIVIESVVGLAKKLNFITVAEGVETQEQADFLRETGCDIIQGYLYSKPVAEPQFLELIKNN
;
A
#
# COMPACT_ATOMS: atom_id res chain seq x y z
N MET A 1 -23.28 22.60 -1.62
CA MET A 1 -22.81 21.55 -0.70
C MET A 1 -23.94 20.73 -0.05
N ALA A 2 -25.16 21.25 0.10
CA ALA A 2 -26.26 20.53 0.75
C ALA A 2 -26.83 19.30 -0.03
N ARG A 3 -26.36 19.04 -1.25
CA ARG A 3 -26.88 17.92 -2.09
C ARG A 3 -26.04 16.66 -2.04
N PHE A 4 -24.90 16.68 -1.36
CA PHE A 4 -23.99 15.55 -1.31
C PHE A 4 -24.04 14.90 0.07
N ASN A 5 -24.16 13.58 0.09
CA ASN A 5 -24.13 12.75 1.28
C ASN A 5 -25.38 12.76 2.21
N ASN A 6 -26.52 13.27 1.72
CA ASN A 6 -27.80 13.35 2.46
C ASN A 6 -28.85 12.38 1.90
N GLY A 7 -28.47 11.33 1.18
CA GLY A 7 -29.37 10.36 0.58
C GLY A 7 -29.29 9.00 1.25
N LEU A 8 -30.06 8.06 0.68
CA LEU A 8 -30.12 6.68 1.12
C LEU A 8 -28.74 6.01 1.21
N ILE A 9 -27.85 6.32 0.26
CA ILE A 9 -26.44 5.86 0.29
C ILE A 9 -25.54 7.05 0.59
N PHE A 10 -24.61 6.88 1.52
CA PHE A 10 -23.71 7.95 1.95
C PHE A 10 -22.28 7.45 2.17
N THR A 11 -21.36 8.39 2.41
CA THR A 11 -19.93 8.13 2.63
C THR A 11 -19.53 8.54 4.04
N THR A 12 -18.80 7.67 4.72
CA THR A 12 -18.21 7.94 6.05
C THR A 12 -16.78 8.48 5.91
N ASP A 13 -16.19 8.89 7.04
CA ASP A 13 -14.82 9.41 7.09
C ASP A 13 -13.74 8.37 6.78
N SER A 14 -14.08 7.09 6.78
CA SER A 14 -13.18 6.00 6.34
C SER A 14 -12.83 6.03 4.85
N CYS A 15 -13.43 6.95 4.06
CA CYS A 15 -13.14 7.06 2.63
C CYS A 15 -11.76 7.65 2.37
N ILE A 16 -10.91 6.91 1.67
CA ILE A 16 -9.56 7.33 1.27
C ILE A 16 -9.49 7.92 -0.15
N GLY A 17 -10.61 8.11 -0.85
CA GLY A 17 -10.65 8.66 -2.20
C GLY A 17 -10.11 7.76 -3.31
N CYS A 18 -10.13 6.44 -3.16
CA CYS A 18 -9.63 5.48 -4.15
C CYS A 18 -10.46 5.45 -5.46
N ASN A 19 -11.62 6.11 -5.50
CA ASN A 19 -12.52 6.27 -6.66
C ASN A 19 -13.08 4.98 -7.28
N ARG A 20 -12.88 3.82 -6.68
CA ARG A 20 -13.43 2.55 -7.17
C ARG A 20 -14.95 2.59 -7.29
N CYS A 21 -15.63 3.29 -6.37
CA CYS A 21 -17.07 3.50 -6.44
C CYS A 21 -17.51 4.39 -7.60
N ILE A 22 -16.63 5.26 -8.13
CA ILE A 22 -16.90 6.07 -9.33
C ILE A 22 -16.79 5.19 -10.57
N SER A 23 -15.71 4.38 -10.67
CA SER A 23 -15.47 3.50 -11.83
C SER A 23 -16.56 2.44 -12.03
N GLU A 24 -17.13 1.96 -10.93
CA GLU A 24 -18.16 0.92 -10.95
C GLU A 24 -19.60 1.49 -11.02
N CYS A 25 -19.75 2.82 -10.97
CA CYS A 25 -21.06 3.45 -10.98
C CYS A 25 -21.61 3.59 -12.40
N SER A 26 -22.77 2.98 -12.65
CA SER A 26 -23.47 3.11 -13.94
C SER A 26 -24.19 4.45 -14.09
N ALA A 27 -24.40 5.19 -13.01
CA ALA A 27 -25.15 6.44 -12.96
C ALA A 27 -24.19 7.64 -13.02
N ALA A 28 -24.16 8.32 -14.16
CA ALA A 28 -23.24 9.43 -14.39
C ALA A 28 -23.47 10.59 -13.39
N GLY A 29 -22.42 10.97 -12.68
CA GLY A 29 -22.46 12.04 -11.68
C GLY A 29 -23.17 11.67 -10.37
N ALA A 30 -23.56 10.40 -10.16
CA ALA A 30 -24.09 9.94 -8.88
C ALA A 30 -22.98 9.75 -7.83
N ASN A 31 -21.79 9.36 -8.25
CA ASN A 31 -20.59 9.39 -7.40
C ASN A 31 -19.65 10.50 -7.88
N VAL A 32 -19.23 11.35 -6.97
CA VAL A 32 -18.38 12.51 -7.27
C VAL A 32 -17.15 12.53 -6.37
N SER A 33 -16.01 12.94 -6.92
CA SER A 33 -14.76 13.09 -6.16
C SER A 33 -14.57 14.55 -5.75
N ILE A 34 -14.62 14.83 -4.45
CA ILE A 34 -14.52 16.18 -3.88
C ILE A 34 -13.41 16.19 -2.83
N VAL A 35 -12.66 17.31 -2.77
CA VAL A 35 -11.72 17.59 -1.68
C VAL A 35 -12.47 18.39 -0.60
N LYS A 36 -12.46 17.87 0.62
CA LYS A 36 -12.97 18.53 1.80
C LYS A 36 -11.89 18.47 2.89
N ASP A 37 -11.57 19.61 3.48
CA ASP A 37 -10.54 19.73 4.53
C ASP A 37 -9.18 19.11 4.11
N GLY A 38 -8.78 19.34 2.87
CA GLY A 38 -7.54 18.80 2.27
C GLY A 38 -7.55 17.32 1.90
N VAL A 39 -8.64 16.58 2.21
CA VAL A 39 -8.76 15.16 1.92
C VAL A 39 -9.72 14.93 0.75
N ALA A 40 -9.24 14.19 -0.25
CA ALA A 40 -10.07 13.77 -1.38
C ALA A 40 -10.94 12.57 -0.97
N ARG A 41 -12.26 12.71 -1.13
CA ARG A 41 -13.22 11.65 -0.86
C ARG A 41 -14.25 11.54 -1.97
N SER A 42 -14.83 10.36 -2.13
CA SER A 42 -15.95 10.16 -3.05
C SER A 42 -17.26 10.28 -2.29
N TYR A 43 -18.15 11.16 -2.74
CA TYR A 43 -19.46 11.40 -2.17
C TYR A 43 -20.59 10.96 -3.10
N VAL A 44 -21.77 10.70 -2.56
CA VAL A 44 -22.97 10.37 -3.33
C VAL A 44 -23.80 11.61 -3.56
N ASN A 45 -24.17 11.85 -4.83
CA ASN A 45 -25.19 12.82 -5.20
C ASN A 45 -26.55 12.09 -5.20
N SER A 46 -27.37 12.32 -4.18
CA SER A 46 -28.64 11.63 -3.99
C SER A 46 -29.64 11.85 -5.13
N THR A 47 -29.60 13.02 -5.79
CA THR A 47 -30.53 13.31 -6.91
C THR A 47 -30.21 12.56 -8.19
N LYS A 48 -29.00 12.02 -8.31
CA LYS A 48 -28.52 11.26 -9.46
C LYS A 48 -28.31 9.78 -9.15
N CYS A 49 -28.44 9.37 -7.90
CA CYS A 49 -28.21 8.00 -7.49
C CYS A 49 -29.45 7.14 -7.79
N ASN A 50 -29.25 5.99 -8.44
CA ASN A 50 -30.29 4.97 -8.67
C ASN A 50 -30.36 3.94 -7.52
N HIS A 51 -29.62 4.15 -6.46
CA HIS A 51 -29.55 3.35 -5.24
C HIS A 51 -29.22 1.84 -5.45
N CYS A 52 -28.60 1.48 -6.57
CA CYS A 52 -28.29 0.08 -6.89
C CYS A 52 -27.29 -0.60 -5.90
N GLY A 53 -26.61 0.17 -5.05
CA GLY A 53 -25.69 -0.32 -4.04
C GLY A 53 -24.36 -0.87 -4.56
N LYS A 54 -24.06 -0.85 -5.86
CA LYS A 54 -22.77 -1.33 -6.40
C LYS A 54 -21.55 -0.67 -5.71
N CYS A 55 -21.67 0.64 -5.41
CA CYS A 55 -20.62 1.38 -4.71
C CYS A 55 -20.37 0.88 -3.26
N ILE A 56 -21.37 0.27 -2.61
CA ILE A 56 -21.24 -0.39 -1.31
C ILE A 56 -20.46 -1.69 -1.48
N SER A 57 -20.90 -2.52 -2.42
CA SER A 57 -20.32 -3.84 -2.68
C SER A 57 -18.84 -3.81 -3.08
N VAL A 58 -18.38 -2.75 -3.78
CA VAL A 58 -16.99 -2.62 -4.23
C VAL A 58 -16.10 -1.85 -3.26
N CYS A 59 -16.65 -1.30 -2.17
CA CYS A 59 -15.89 -0.51 -1.22
C CYS A 59 -15.16 -1.39 -0.21
N THR A 60 -13.89 -1.68 -0.46
CA THR A 60 -13.03 -2.47 0.44
C THR A 60 -12.70 -1.78 1.77
N HIS A 61 -12.97 -0.47 1.88
CA HIS A 61 -12.71 0.32 3.08
C HIS A 61 -13.93 0.46 3.99
N GLY A 62 -15.05 -0.17 3.65
CA GLY A 62 -16.29 -0.05 4.41
C GLY A 62 -16.85 1.38 4.53
N ALA A 63 -16.36 2.30 3.69
CA ALA A 63 -16.70 3.73 3.77
C ALA A 63 -18.06 4.06 3.17
N ARG A 64 -18.65 3.17 2.36
CA ARG A 64 -19.99 3.32 1.80
C ARG A 64 -21.00 2.64 2.70
N LYS A 65 -21.93 3.43 3.18
CA LYS A 65 -23.03 2.97 4.05
C LYS A 65 -24.36 3.36 3.42
N TYR A 66 -25.41 2.78 3.92
CA TYR A 66 -26.79 3.10 3.53
C TYR A 66 -27.70 3.13 4.76
N LEU A 67 -28.86 3.73 4.58
CA LEU A 67 -29.92 3.76 5.59
C LEU A 67 -31.01 2.75 5.20
N ASP A 68 -31.60 2.10 6.16
CA ASP A 68 -32.85 1.37 6.03
C ASP A 68 -33.74 1.62 7.25
N ASP A 69 -34.89 1.00 7.33
CA ASP A 69 -35.84 1.25 8.38
C ASP A 69 -35.80 0.21 9.51
N THR A 70 -34.73 -0.57 9.63
CA THR A 70 -34.63 -1.66 10.60
C THR A 70 -34.79 -1.16 12.05
N GLU A 71 -34.07 -0.13 12.43
CA GLU A 71 -34.16 0.44 13.78
C GLU A 71 -35.56 1.01 14.06
N LEU A 72 -36.13 1.73 13.08
CA LEU A 72 -37.48 2.28 13.17
C LEU A 72 -38.53 1.19 13.29
N PHE A 73 -38.41 0.11 12.50
CA PHE A 73 -39.31 -1.04 12.56
C PHE A 73 -39.35 -1.66 13.95
N PHE A 74 -38.20 -1.98 14.53
CA PHE A 74 -38.14 -2.58 15.86
C PHE A 74 -38.63 -1.62 16.97
N ALA A 75 -38.31 -0.33 16.84
CA ALA A 75 -38.79 0.69 17.78
C ALA A 75 -40.32 0.81 17.74
N GLU A 76 -40.94 0.85 16.56
CA GLU A 76 -42.39 0.96 16.44
C GLU A 76 -43.09 -0.36 16.75
N LEU A 77 -42.50 -1.51 16.43
CA LEU A 77 -43.03 -2.82 16.85
C LEU A 77 -43.08 -2.93 18.38
N SER A 78 -42.00 -2.51 19.06
CA SER A 78 -41.96 -2.50 20.55
C SER A 78 -42.92 -1.51 21.18
N SER A 79 -43.34 -0.48 20.45
CA SER A 79 -44.37 0.47 20.88
C SER A 79 -45.83 -0.09 20.71
N GLY A 80 -45.96 -1.30 20.15
CA GLY A 80 -47.25 -1.94 19.94
C GLY A 80 -47.96 -1.59 18.64
N ARG A 81 -47.24 -1.03 17.66
CA ARG A 81 -47.80 -0.83 16.33
C ARG A 81 -48.04 -2.16 15.63
N ASN A 82 -49.24 -2.29 15.01
CA ASN A 82 -49.59 -3.46 14.21
C ASN A 82 -48.80 -3.48 12.90
N ILE A 83 -47.83 -4.38 12.76
CA ILE A 83 -46.98 -4.51 11.61
C ILE A 83 -46.97 -5.94 11.10
N SER A 84 -47.13 -6.12 9.79
CA SER A 84 -46.96 -7.40 9.10
C SER A 84 -45.69 -7.36 8.22
N LEU A 85 -45.02 -8.48 8.14
CA LEU A 85 -43.73 -8.64 7.46
C LEU A 85 -43.93 -9.27 6.08
N LEU A 86 -43.37 -8.66 5.05
CA LEU A 86 -43.26 -9.18 3.69
C LEU A 86 -41.84 -9.70 3.49
N VAL A 87 -41.67 -11.01 3.32
CA VAL A 87 -40.37 -11.64 3.25
C VAL A 87 -40.01 -12.02 1.81
N ASP A 88 -38.90 -11.49 1.30
CA ASP A 88 -38.43 -11.84 -0.02
C ASP A 88 -38.05 -13.32 -0.12
N PRO A 89 -38.31 -13.99 -1.25
CA PRO A 89 -38.00 -15.41 -1.43
C PRO A 89 -36.53 -15.78 -1.22
N SER A 90 -35.60 -14.87 -1.49
CA SER A 90 -34.18 -15.08 -1.26
C SER A 90 -33.83 -15.33 0.20
N PHE A 91 -34.64 -14.83 1.16
CA PHE A 91 -34.48 -15.09 2.58
C PHE A 91 -34.46 -16.60 2.90
N PHE A 92 -35.41 -17.32 2.34
CA PHE A 92 -35.55 -18.77 2.57
C PHE A 92 -34.39 -19.55 1.91
N ILE A 93 -33.85 -19.03 0.82
CA ILE A 93 -32.69 -19.61 0.16
C ILE A 93 -31.41 -19.38 0.97
N ILE A 94 -31.20 -18.15 1.45
CA ILE A 94 -29.99 -17.74 2.18
C ILE A 94 -29.97 -18.36 3.58
N TYR A 95 -31.08 -18.25 4.33
CA TYR A 95 -31.10 -18.68 5.74
C TYR A 95 -31.55 -20.15 5.91
N GLY A 96 -32.16 -20.78 4.89
CA GLY A 96 -32.51 -22.19 4.87
C GLY A 96 -33.24 -22.64 6.12
N ASP A 97 -32.71 -23.67 6.79
CA ASP A 97 -33.30 -24.25 7.99
C ASP A 97 -33.39 -23.29 9.21
N LYS A 98 -32.65 -22.16 9.16
CA LYS A 98 -32.73 -21.11 10.19
C LYS A 98 -33.92 -20.18 9.98
N ALA A 99 -34.45 -20.10 8.76
CA ALA A 99 -35.50 -19.15 8.43
C ALA A 99 -36.76 -19.28 9.34
N PRO A 100 -37.32 -20.48 9.58
CA PRO A 100 -38.48 -20.62 10.48
C PRO A 100 -38.22 -20.12 11.91
N GLY A 101 -37.01 -20.36 12.44
CA GLY A 101 -36.59 -19.89 13.76
C GLY A 101 -36.53 -18.36 13.83
N ILE A 102 -35.92 -17.71 12.82
CA ILE A 102 -35.84 -16.25 12.73
C ILE A 102 -37.26 -15.64 12.67
N LEU A 103 -38.13 -16.16 11.79
CA LEU A 103 -39.49 -15.67 11.63
C LEU A 103 -40.32 -15.89 12.90
N GLY A 104 -40.14 -17.05 13.55
CA GLY A 104 -40.80 -17.36 14.81
C GLY A 104 -40.42 -16.40 15.92
N TYR A 105 -39.15 -16.02 16.02
CA TYR A 105 -38.69 -15.00 16.96
C TYR A 105 -39.34 -13.65 16.68
N VAL A 106 -39.30 -13.18 15.45
CA VAL A 106 -39.88 -11.89 15.07
C VAL A 106 -41.41 -11.87 15.31
N LYS A 107 -42.10 -12.99 15.07
CA LYS A 107 -43.53 -13.15 15.38
C LYS A 107 -43.78 -13.07 16.89
N SER A 108 -42.86 -13.59 17.71
CA SER A 108 -42.92 -13.46 19.16
C SER A 108 -42.74 -12.03 19.68
N LEU A 109 -42.13 -11.14 18.88
CA LEU A 109 -42.00 -9.72 19.17
C LEU A 109 -43.27 -8.91 18.84
N GLY A 110 -44.32 -9.53 18.27
CA GLY A 110 -45.60 -8.90 17.98
C GLY A 110 -45.88 -8.60 16.50
N VAL A 111 -45.10 -9.17 15.56
CA VAL A 111 -45.46 -9.12 14.15
C VAL A 111 -46.74 -9.86 13.90
N ASN A 112 -47.72 -9.19 13.26
CA ASN A 112 -49.07 -9.74 13.03
C ASN A 112 -49.06 -10.94 12.09
N HIS A 113 -48.64 -10.69 10.86
CA HIS A 113 -48.53 -11.69 9.81
C HIS A 113 -47.11 -11.69 9.18
N VAL A 114 -46.71 -12.83 8.66
CA VAL A 114 -45.47 -12.97 7.89
C VAL A 114 -45.90 -13.52 6.53
N TYR A 115 -45.80 -12.70 5.50
CA TYR A 115 -46.21 -13.03 4.15
C TYR A 115 -44.98 -13.32 3.27
N ASN A 116 -45.04 -14.40 2.47
CA ASN A 116 -43.97 -14.71 1.52
C ASN A 116 -44.24 -13.99 0.20
N VAL A 117 -43.28 -13.15 -0.26
CA VAL A 117 -43.38 -12.39 -1.51
C VAL A 117 -43.40 -13.30 -2.74
N SER A 118 -43.05 -14.58 -2.61
CA SER A 118 -43.14 -15.55 -3.71
C SER A 118 -44.54 -15.66 -4.35
N PHE A 119 -45.62 -15.44 -3.59
CA PHE A 119 -46.93 -15.39 -4.13
C PHE A 119 -47.16 -14.18 -5.04
N GLY A 120 -46.76 -13.00 -4.60
CA GLY A 120 -46.79 -11.78 -5.41
C GLY A 120 -45.89 -11.86 -6.64
N ALA A 121 -44.78 -12.60 -6.56
CA ALA A 121 -43.94 -12.88 -7.72
C ALA A 121 -44.68 -13.69 -8.78
N GLU A 122 -45.51 -14.65 -8.39
CA GLU A 122 -46.32 -15.38 -9.36
C GLU A 122 -47.40 -14.48 -9.99
N ILE A 123 -48.00 -13.58 -9.21
CA ILE A 123 -48.93 -12.56 -9.74
C ILE A 123 -48.22 -11.66 -10.72
N SER A 124 -46.99 -11.19 -10.44
CA SER A 124 -46.20 -10.38 -11.34
C SER A 124 -45.92 -11.14 -12.65
N ILE A 125 -45.45 -12.40 -12.57
CA ILE A 125 -45.24 -13.25 -13.77
C ILE A 125 -46.53 -13.44 -14.56
N TRP A 126 -47.65 -13.68 -13.90
CA TRP A 126 -48.95 -13.81 -14.55
C TRP A 126 -49.36 -12.51 -15.31
N ALA A 127 -49.19 -11.37 -14.67
CA ALA A 127 -49.50 -10.09 -15.28
C ALA A 127 -48.55 -9.76 -16.44
N GLN A 128 -47.24 -10.00 -16.29
CA GLN A 128 -46.24 -9.83 -17.36
C GLN A 128 -46.52 -10.77 -18.55
N MET A 129 -46.86 -12.06 -18.28
CA MET A 129 -47.24 -13.01 -19.32
C MET A 129 -48.44 -12.49 -20.14
N ASN A 130 -49.48 -12.04 -19.48
CA ASN A 130 -50.67 -11.53 -20.15
C ASN A 130 -50.38 -10.26 -20.97
N TYR A 131 -49.53 -9.35 -20.43
CA TYR A 131 -49.08 -8.19 -21.17
C TYR A 131 -48.29 -8.58 -22.42
N LEU A 132 -47.33 -9.50 -22.33
CA LEU A 132 -46.52 -9.98 -23.44
C LEU A 132 -47.38 -10.73 -24.47
N VAL A 133 -48.39 -11.51 -24.06
CA VAL A 133 -49.31 -12.16 -24.98
C VAL A 133 -50.11 -11.14 -25.81
N SER A 134 -50.56 -10.05 -25.19
CA SER A 134 -51.32 -9.00 -25.90
C SER A 134 -50.45 -8.17 -26.85
N HIS A 135 -49.11 -8.16 -26.65
CA HIS A 135 -48.15 -7.33 -27.45
C HIS A 135 -47.18 -8.19 -28.28
N GLN A 136 -47.37 -9.51 -28.37
CA GLN A 136 -46.41 -10.39 -29.06
C GLN A 136 -46.37 -10.17 -30.58
N ASP A 137 -47.40 -9.62 -31.15
CA ASP A 137 -47.54 -9.33 -32.59
C ASP A 137 -47.21 -7.89 -32.98
N GLU A 138 -46.72 -7.09 -32.02
CA GLU A 138 -46.24 -5.73 -32.26
C GLU A 138 -45.05 -5.71 -33.26
N PRO A 139 -44.92 -4.65 -34.08
CA PRO A 139 -43.75 -4.52 -34.93
C PRO A 139 -42.45 -4.58 -34.20
N ALA A 140 -41.40 -5.09 -34.86
CA ALA A 140 -40.06 -5.24 -34.25
C ALA A 140 -39.55 -3.97 -33.53
N GLN A 141 -39.85 -2.78 -34.12
CA GLN A 141 -39.46 -1.48 -33.55
C GLN A 141 -40.16 -1.15 -32.24
N LYS A 142 -41.23 -1.85 -31.89
CA LYS A 142 -41.98 -1.69 -30.64
C LYS A 142 -41.74 -2.80 -29.64
N ARG A 143 -40.95 -3.83 -29.99
CA ARG A 143 -40.59 -4.94 -29.11
C ARG A 143 -39.41 -4.56 -28.16
N ALA A 144 -38.77 -5.52 -27.60
CA ALA A 144 -37.76 -5.41 -26.52
C ALA A 144 -38.38 -4.79 -25.25
N PHE A 145 -39.50 -5.37 -24.81
CA PHE A 145 -40.07 -4.98 -23.53
C PHE A 145 -39.10 -5.32 -22.39
N LEU A 146 -38.97 -4.42 -21.41
CA LEU A 146 -38.02 -4.51 -20.33
C LEU A 146 -38.74 -4.94 -19.05
N SER A 147 -38.13 -5.84 -18.25
CA SER A 147 -38.62 -6.16 -16.93
C SER A 147 -38.59 -4.94 -16.00
N ALA A 148 -39.62 -4.76 -15.21
CA ALA A 148 -39.72 -3.68 -14.23
C ALA A 148 -39.62 -4.20 -12.76
N ASP A 149 -39.13 -5.42 -12.57
CA ASP A 149 -39.03 -6.07 -11.26
C ASP A 149 -37.89 -5.51 -10.39
N CYS A 150 -36.87 -4.90 -11.01
CA CYS A 150 -35.71 -4.35 -10.31
C CYS A 150 -35.86 -2.83 -10.08
N PRO A 151 -36.05 -2.34 -8.83
CA PRO A 151 -36.23 -0.90 -8.54
C PRO A 151 -35.06 -0.03 -9.04
N ALA A 152 -33.83 -0.51 -8.94
CA ALA A 152 -32.66 0.22 -9.39
C ALA A 152 -32.60 0.36 -10.92
N VAL A 153 -33.15 -0.59 -11.69
CA VAL A 153 -33.29 -0.52 -13.13
C VAL A 153 -34.36 0.50 -13.51
N VAL A 154 -35.52 0.41 -12.89
CA VAL A 154 -36.63 1.37 -13.11
C VAL A 154 -36.12 2.80 -12.85
N LYS A 155 -35.50 3.04 -11.69
CA LYS A 155 -34.95 4.34 -11.32
C LYS A 155 -33.88 4.84 -12.31
N SER A 156 -33.05 3.93 -12.84
CA SER A 156 -32.07 4.28 -13.85
C SER A 156 -32.72 4.71 -15.15
N ILE A 157 -33.77 4.05 -15.59
CA ILE A 157 -34.51 4.40 -16.80
C ILE A 157 -35.20 5.76 -16.62
N GLU A 158 -35.86 5.95 -15.51
CA GLU A 158 -36.50 7.23 -15.18
C GLU A 158 -35.52 8.42 -15.14
N LEU A 159 -34.30 8.21 -14.64
CA LEU A 159 -33.32 9.29 -14.48
C LEU A 159 -32.44 9.55 -15.72
N TYR A 160 -32.16 8.51 -16.51
CA TYR A 160 -31.13 8.60 -17.55
C TYR A 160 -31.57 8.20 -18.94
N TYR A 161 -32.71 7.48 -19.12
CA TYR A 161 -33.13 6.88 -20.37
C TYR A 161 -34.64 7.04 -20.57
N PRO A 162 -35.17 8.27 -20.58
CA PRO A 162 -36.61 8.51 -20.66
C PRO A 162 -37.23 7.92 -21.96
N GLU A 163 -36.43 7.75 -23.00
CA GLU A 163 -36.84 7.10 -24.25
C GLU A 163 -37.16 5.61 -24.11
N LEU A 164 -36.78 4.98 -22.96
CA LEU A 164 -37.07 3.59 -22.66
C LEU A 164 -38.27 3.40 -21.73
N LEU A 165 -38.91 4.46 -21.25
CA LEU A 165 -40.04 4.37 -20.31
C LEU A 165 -41.20 3.57 -20.91
N ASP A 166 -41.55 3.81 -22.20
CA ASP A 166 -42.58 3.08 -22.89
C ASP A 166 -42.24 1.60 -23.18
N ARG A 167 -41.00 1.19 -22.86
CA ARG A 167 -40.58 -0.21 -23.00
C ARG A 167 -40.67 -0.98 -21.70
N LEU A 168 -40.73 -0.30 -20.58
CA LEU A 168 -40.96 -0.97 -19.30
C LEU A 168 -42.31 -1.64 -19.27
N ILE A 169 -42.37 -2.91 -18.91
CA ILE A 169 -43.66 -3.58 -18.75
C ILE A 169 -44.39 -2.92 -17.57
N PRO A 170 -45.63 -2.41 -17.80
CA PRO A 170 -46.33 -1.62 -16.79
C PRO A 170 -47.00 -2.52 -15.73
N VAL A 171 -46.21 -3.39 -15.14
CA VAL A 171 -46.61 -4.34 -14.08
C VAL A 171 -45.84 -4.02 -12.78
N LYS A 172 -46.53 -4.10 -11.66
CA LYS A 172 -45.96 -3.96 -10.33
C LYS A 172 -44.92 -5.05 -10.06
N SER A 173 -43.90 -4.71 -9.30
CA SER A 173 -42.91 -5.67 -8.84
C SER A 173 -43.53 -6.76 -7.96
N PRO A 174 -42.84 -7.88 -7.72
CA PRO A 174 -43.26 -8.91 -6.76
C PRO A 174 -43.65 -8.35 -5.40
N LEU A 175 -42.89 -7.39 -4.86
CA LEU A 175 -43.17 -6.69 -3.60
C LEU A 175 -44.53 -5.97 -3.65
N LEU A 176 -44.70 -5.13 -4.67
CA LEU A 176 -45.94 -4.35 -4.81
C LEU A 176 -47.14 -5.21 -5.17
N CYS A 177 -46.97 -6.30 -5.93
CA CYS A 177 -48.03 -7.28 -6.21
C CYS A 177 -48.47 -7.95 -4.89
N THR A 178 -47.54 -8.33 -4.03
CA THR A 178 -47.85 -8.90 -2.71
C THR A 178 -48.63 -7.90 -1.84
N SER A 179 -48.12 -6.66 -1.76
CA SER A 179 -48.80 -5.61 -0.99
C SER A 179 -50.21 -5.31 -1.51
N THR A 180 -50.36 -5.16 -2.85
CA THR A 180 -51.66 -4.94 -3.50
C THR A 180 -52.63 -6.08 -3.15
N TYR A 181 -52.17 -7.33 -3.26
CA TYR A 181 -53.02 -8.49 -2.93
C TYR A 181 -53.46 -8.45 -1.46
N ILE A 182 -52.56 -8.19 -0.52
CA ILE A 182 -52.83 -8.09 0.91
C ILE A 182 -53.85 -6.99 1.19
N ARG A 183 -53.68 -5.80 0.59
CA ARG A 183 -54.56 -4.66 0.78
C ARG A 183 -55.95 -4.88 0.15
N THR A 184 -55.96 -5.32 -1.11
CA THR A 184 -57.17 -5.34 -1.94
C THR A 184 -57.98 -6.62 -1.75
N TYR A 185 -57.35 -7.77 -1.60
CA TYR A 185 -58.02 -9.06 -1.59
C TYR A 185 -58.09 -9.73 -0.22
N LEU A 186 -57.13 -9.43 0.69
CA LEU A 186 -57.18 -9.89 2.06
C LEU A 186 -57.77 -8.86 3.04
N ASN A 187 -57.89 -7.59 2.60
CA ASN A 187 -58.31 -6.44 3.42
C ASN A 187 -57.48 -6.25 4.70
N ASP A 188 -56.22 -6.63 4.69
CA ASP A 188 -55.29 -6.37 5.82
C ASP A 188 -54.85 -4.91 5.81
N SER A 189 -55.08 -4.20 6.89
CA SER A 189 -54.73 -2.78 7.09
C SER A 189 -53.49 -2.55 7.95
N THR A 190 -52.80 -3.61 8.38
CA THR A 190 -51.58 -3.50 9.18
C THR A 190 -50.47 -2.74 8.39
N ALA A 191 -49.58 -2.11 9.12
CA ALA A 191 -48.39 -1.53 8.46
C ALA A 191 -47.55 -2.67 7.84
N LEU A 192 -47.08 -2.49 6.62
CA LEU A 192 -46.29 -3.50 5.91
C LEU A 192 -44.79 -3.14 5.97
N ALA A 193 -43.95 -4.09 6.35
CA ALA A 193 -42.51 -4.01 6.33
C ALA A 193 -41.95 -5.05 5.38
N TYR A 194 -41.12 -4.59 4.43
CA TYR A 194 -40.43 -5.49 3.50
C TYR A 194 -39.07 -5.88 4.08
N LEU A 195 -38.83 -7.17 4.21
CA LEU A 195 -37.54 -7.75 4.57
C LEU A 195 -36.92 -8.35 3.31
N GLY A 196 -35.87 -7.70 2.80
CA GLY A 196 -35.30 -8.08 1.51
C GLY A 196 -33.80 -7.78 1.36
N PRO A 197 -33.20 -8.21 0.24
CA PRO A 197 -31.78 -8.07 -0.03
C PRO A 197 -31.40 -6.71 -0.63
N CYS A 198 -32.40 -5.83 -0.90
CA CYS A 198 -32.26 -4.71 -1.80
C CYS A 198 -32.35 -3.35 -1.11
N VAL A 199 -31.31 -2.52 -1.25
CA VAL A 199 -31.33 -1.13 -0.77
C VAL A 199 -32.27 -0.26 -1.62
N ALA A 200 -32.29 -0.46 -2.96
CA ALA A 200 -33.12 0.31 -3.86
C ALA A 200 -34.63 0.04 -3.70
N ALA A 201 -35.03 -1.03 -3.03
CA ALA A 201 -36.45 -1.27 -2.69
C ALA A 201 -37.04 -0.13 -1.86
N LYS A 202 -36.22 0.64 -1.14
CA LYS A 202 -36.64 1.85 -0.42
C LYS A 202 -37.30 2.88 -1.35
N ASP A 203 -36.76 3.08 -2.56
CA ASP A 203 -37.38 3.98 -3.55
C ASP A 203 -38.79 3.51 -3.95
N GLU A 204 -38.94 2.21 -4.19
CA GLU A 204 -40.24 1.63 -4.55
C GLU A 204 -41.24 1.70 -3.39
N VAL A 205 -40.78 1.49 -2.17
CA VAL A 205 -41.57 1.66 -0.95
C VAL A 205 -42.03 3.11 -0.79
N GLU A 206 -41.18 4.08 -1.04
CA GLU A 206 -41.51 5.52 -0.95
C GLU A 206 -42.45 5.97 -2.06
N ASP A 207 -42.31 5.44 -3.27
CA ASP A 207 -43.13 5.76 -4.45
C ASP A 207 -44.48 4.97 -4.44
N SER A 208 -44.71 4.05 -3.47
CA SER A 208 -45.93 3.27 -3.41
C SER A 208 -47.18 4.12 -3.07
N SER A 209 -48.29 3.78 -3.73
CA SER A 209 -49.60 4.43 -3.51
C SER A 209 -50.29 3.93 -2.24
N ASP A 210 -51.38 4.57 -1.83
CA ASP A 210 -52.15 4.13 -0.68
C ASP A 210 -52.67 2.70 -0.81
N SER A 211 -52.96 2.26 -2.06
CA SER A 211 -53.48 0.90 -2.35
C SER A 211 -52.43 -0.21 -2.20
N ASP A 212 -51.15 0.14 -2.26
CA ASP A 212 -50.06 -0.81 -2.18
C ASP A 212 -48.92 -0.33 -1.21
N LYS A 213 -49.30 0.50 -0.24
CA LYS A 213 -48.37 1.15 0.70
C LYS A 213 -47.60 0.14 1.54
N VAL A 214 -46.30 0.17 1.39
CA VAL A 214 -45.32 -0.47 2.26
C VAL A 214 -44.64 0.64 3.07
N GLN A 215 -44.46 0.47 4.38
CA GLN A 215 -43.97 1.54 5.24
C GLN A 215 -42.49 1.43 5.52
N TYR A 216 -41.93 0.21 5.57
CA TYR A 216 -40.53 -0.02 5.97
C TYR A 216 -39.83 -0.89 4.95
N ASN A 217 -38.61 -0.53 4.66
CA ASN A 217 -37.67 -1.37 3.92
C ASN A 217 -36.54 -1.83 4.87
N LEU A 218 -36.49 -3.13 5.16
CA LEU A 218 -35.50 -3.78 6.04
C LEU A 218 -34.53 -4.58 5.19
N THR A 219 -33.24 -4.39 5.39
CA THR A 219 -32.25 -5.21 4.69
C THR A 219 -31.78 -6.38 5.56
N TYR A 220 -31.45 -7.50 4.95
CA TYR A 220 -31.00 -8.68 5.72
C TYR A 220 -29.79 -8.37 6.60
N LEU A 221 -28.85 -7.58 6.09
CA LEU A 221 -27.64 -7.23 6.82
C LEU A 221 -27.93 -6.51 8.13
N HIS A 222 -28.70 -5.41 8.09
CA HIS A 222 -29.03 -4.64 9.29
C HIS A 222 -30.01 -5.40 10.19
N PHE A 223 -30.96 -6.13 9.59
CA PHE A 223 -31.93 -6.93 10.34
C PHE A 223 -31.23 -8.04 11.16
N MET A 224 -30.30 -8.78 10.54
CA MET A 224 -29.56 -9.83 11.24
C MET A 224 -28.51 -9.26 12.20
N GLU A 225 -27.91 -8.10 11.90
CA GLU A 225 -27.03 -7.40 12.84
C GLU A 225 -27.79 -6.99 14.11
N PHE A 226 -29.02 -6.53 13.97
CA PHE A 226 -29.90 -6.22 15.12
C PHE A 226 -30.23 -7.45 15.97
N LEU A 227 -30.33 -8.61 15.35
CA LEU A 227 -30.69 -9.89 15.98
C LEU A 227 -29.47 -10.80 16.29
N LYS A 228 -28.23 -10.30 16.20
CA LYS A 228 -26.99 -11.09 16.26
C LYS A 228 -26.83 -11.97 17.51
N ASP A 229 -27.43 -11.56 18.66
CA ASP A 229 -27.25 -12.24 19.93
C ASP A 229 -28.40 -13.20 20.27
N ILE A 230 -29.31 -13.47 19.31
CA ILE A 230 -30.52 -14.24 19.53
C ILE A 230 -30.31 -15.72 19.16
N ASP A 231 -30.72 -16.63 20.07
CA ASP A 231 -30.82 -18.04 19.79
C ASP A 231 -32.20 -18.39 19.19
N PHE A 232 -32.22 -18.57 17.87
CA PHE A 232 -33.44 -18.84 17.12
C PHE A 232 -33.95 -20.28 17.27
N SER A 233 -33.20 -21.22 17.83
CA SER A 233 -33.58 -22.65 17.90
C SER A 233 -34.87 -22.93 18.69
N LYS A 234 -35.32 -22.00 19.52
CA LYS A 234 -36.51 -22.10 20.38
C LYS A 234 -37.76 -21.57 19.70
N PHE A 235 -37.66 -20.98 18.54
CA PHE A 235 -38.75 -20.35 17.82
C PHE A 235 -39.01 -21.05 16.51
N SER A 236 -40.24 -21.00 16.03
CA SER A 236 -40.59 -21.47 14.68
C SER A 236 -41.89 -20.82 14.22
N ALA A 237 -41.86 -20.28 13.01
CA ALA A 237 -43.08 -19.85 12.30
C ALA A 237 -42.87 -20.05 10.79
N GLU A 238 -43.97 -20.33 10.11
CA GLU A 238 -44.03 -20.40 8.66
C GLU A 238 -44.59 -19.09 8.11
N ALA A 239 -44.17 -18.73 6.90
CA ALA A 239 -44.74 -17.60 6.20
C ALA A 239 -46.06 -17.97 5.52
N GLU A 240 -46.93 -17.02 5.52
CA GLU A 240 -48.24 -17.13 4.87
C GLU A 240 -48.11 -16.75 3.38
N LEU A 241 -49.09 -17.12 2.52
CA LEU A 241 -49.10 -16.81 1.10
C LEU A 241 -47.89 -17.38 0.35
N GLU A 242 -47.46 -18.57 0.64
CA GLU A 242 -46.38 -19.20 -0.09
C GLU A 242 -46.79 -19.50 -1.53
N GLY A 243 -46.00 -19.01 -2.48
CA GLY A 243 -46.16 -19.26 -3.90
C GLY A 243 -45.79 -20.70 -4.29
N SER A 244 -46.19 -21.13 -5.49
CA SER A 244 -45.66 -22.32 -6.12
C SER A 244 -44.18 -22.14 -6.47
N GLY A 245 -43.50 -23.17 -7.01
CA GLY A 245 -42.07 -23.16 -7.25
C GLY A 245 -41.55 -21.97 -8.07
N ILE A 246 -42.36 -21.42 -9.01
CA ILE A 246 -41.98 -20.28 -9.87
C ILE A 246 -41.65 -19.01 -9.04
N GLY A 247 -42.57 -18.62 -8.16
CA GLY A 247 -42.38 -17.41 -7.37
C GLY A 247 -41.18 -17.47 -6.40
N LYS A 248 -40.84 -18.69 -5.93
CA LYS A 248 -39.67 -18.90 -5.06
C LYS A 248 -38.34 -18.60 -5.74
N LEU A 249 -38.32 -18.61 -7.08
CA LEU A 249 -37.11 -18.43 -7.85
C LEU A 249 -36.85 -16.97 -8.25
N ILE A 250 -37.81 -16.07 -8.07
CA ILE A 250 -37.83 -14.71 -8.67
C ILE A 250 -36.60 -13.90 -8.33
N SER A 251 -36.01 -14.08 -7.16
CA SER A 251 -34.83 -13.32 -6.70
C SER A 251 -33.51 -13.87 -7.25
N VAL A 252 -33.53 -14.98 -7.97
CA VAL A 252 -32.34 -15.62 -8.51
C VAL A 252 -32.09 -15.14 -9.95
N ARG A 253 -30.84 -15.17 -10.37
CA ARG A 253 -30.41 -14.78 -11.70
C ARG A 253 -31.16 -15.52 -12.80
N GLY A 254 -31.79 -14.79 -13.71
CA GLY A 254 -32.50 -15.34 -14.86
C GLY A 254 -33.82 -16.00 -14.53
N ALA A 255 -34.30 -15.81 -13.31
CA ALA A 255 -35.56 -16.45 -12.89
C ALA A 255 -36.75 -15.99 -13.72
N VAL A 256 -36.88 -14.68 -13.98
CA VAL A 256 -37.99 -14.14 -14.79
C VAL A 256 -38.04 -14.78 -16.18
N ILE A 257 -36.90 -14.85 -16.87
CA ILE A 257 -36.82 -15.53 -18.18
C ILE A 257 -37.16 -17.01 -18.06
N ASN A 258 -36.62 -17.71 -17.10
CA ASN A 258 -36.87 -19.13 -16.91
C ASN A 258 -38.35 -19.37 -16.60
N CYS A 259 -38.98 -18.52 -15.81
CA CYS A 259 -40.40 -18.58 -15.55
C CYS A 259 -41.26 -18.32 -16.84
N LEU A 260 -40.95 -17.23 -17.57
CA LEU A 260 -41.66 -16.86 -18.79
C LEU A 260 -41.42 -17.88 -19.91
N SER A 261 -40.28 -18.56 -19.96
CA SER A 261 -40.00 -19.58 -21.00
C SER A 261 -40.94 -20.78 -20.97
N SER A 262 -41.67 -21.00 -19.89
CA SER A 262 -42.75 -22.01 -19.80
C SER A 262 -44.06 -21.56 -20.49
N TYR A 263 -44.12 -20.29 -20.85
CA TYR A 263 -45.34 -19.69 -21.48
C TYR A 263 -45.13 -19.22 -22.92
N PHE A 264 -43.87 -19.18 -23.36
CA PHE A 264 -43.51 -18.72 -24.72
C PHE A 264 -42.41 -19.58 -25.32
N PRO A 265 -42.39 -19.82 -26.65
CA PRO A 265 -41.28 -20.49 -27.31
C PRO A 265 -39.97 -19.70 -27.15
N ARG A 266 -38.91 -20.40 -26.78
CA ARG A 266 -37.57 -19.79 -26.54
C ARG A 266 -37.05 -19.00 -27.76
N GLU A 267 -37.43 -19.40 -28.95
CA GLU A 267 -36.98 -18.76 -30.21
C GLU A 267 -37.50 -17.33 -30.40
N LYS A 268 -38.58 -16.96 -29.68
CA LYS A 268 -39.14 -15.59 -29.81
C LYS A 268 -38.46 -14.52 -28.98
N LEU A 269 -37.38 -14.88 -28.17
CA LEU A 269 -37.52 -14.35 -27.00
C LEU A 269 -36.59 -13.53 -26.30
N PHE A 270 -35.60 -14.04 -25.64
CA PHE A 270 -35.29 -13.44 -24.38
C PHE A 270 -33.79 -13.21 -24.30
N PHE A 271 -33.43 -11.98 -24.11
CA PHE A 271 -32.08 -11.66 -23.67
C PHE A 271 -32.11 -11.28 -22.21
N GLN A 272 -31.09 -11.70 -21.52
CA GLN A 272 -30.84 -11.36 -20.14
C GLN A 272 -29.58 -10.51 -20.04
N TYR A 273 -29.72 -9.36 -19.41
CA TYR A 273 -28.60 -8.47 -19.11
C TYR A 273 -28.51 -8.28 -17.60
N GLN A 274 -27.26 -8.36 -17.11
CA GLN A 274 -27.02 -8.18 -15.71
C GLN A 274 -25.96 -7.11 -15.48
N GLY A 275 -26.18 -6.35 -14.43
CA GLY A 275 -25.41 -5.16 -14.18
C GLY A 275 -25.82 -4.01 -15.10
N MET A 276 -26.22 -2.92 -14.50
CA MET A 276 -26.48 -1.66 -15.19
C MET A 276 -25.15 -1.02 -15.55
N ASN A 277 -24.56 -1.44 -16.64
CA ASN A 277 -23.33 -0.84 -17.17
C ASN A 277 -23.57 -0.25 -18.57
N SER A 278 -22.62 0.57 -19.03
CA SER A 278 -22.72 1.23 -20.33
C SER A 278 -22.89 0.27 -21.51
N ARG A 279 -22.36 -0.96 -21.41
CA ARG A 279 -22.51 -1.99 -22.44
C ARG A 279 -23.94 -2.51 -22.50
N THR A 280 -24.53 -2.81 -21.34
CA THR A 280 -25.93 -3.24 -21.23
C THR A 280 -26.86 -2.20 -21.84
N MET A 281 -26.72 -0.93 -21.44
CA MET A 281 -27.55 0.15 -21.92
C MET A 281 -27.37 0.42 -23.40
N ARG A 282 -26.15 0.33 -23.93
CA ARG A 282 -25.87 0.43 -25.36
C ARG A 282 -26.54 -0.69 -26.16
N MET A 283 -26.53 -1.93 -25.64
CA MET A 283 -27.22 -3.05 -26.31
C MET A 283 -28.73 -2.86 -26.34
N ILE A 284 -29.32 -2.34 -25.27
CA ILE A 284 -30.76 -2.03 -25.22
C ILE A 284 -31.07 -0.90 -26.20
N SER A 285 -30.29 0.16 -26.26
CA SER A 285 -30.51 1.27 -27.20
C SER A 285 -30.43 0.82 -28.66
N ILE A 286 -29.66 -0.20 -29.01
CA ILE A 286 -29.62 -0.77 -30.35
C ILE A 286 -31.01 -1.35 -30.73
N TYR A 287 -31.71 -2.02 -29.83
CA TYR A 287 -33.02 -2.61 -30.08
C TYR A 287 -34.10 -1.55 -30.25
N THR A 288 -33.90 -0.36 -29.76
CA THR A 288 -34.81 0.78 -29.88
C THR A 288 -34.49 1.66 -31.08
N ASP A 289 -33.38 1.43 -31.78
CA ASP A 289 -33.03 2.14 -33.00
C ASP A 289 -33.97 1.76 -34.15
N LYS A 290 -34.62 2.75 -34.74
CA LYS A 290 -35.53 2.58 -35.86
C LYS A 290 -34.88 1.97 -37.11
N ASN A 291 -33.59 2.09 -37.26
CA ASN A 291 -32.80 1.55 -38.36
C ASN A 291 -32.24 0.14 -38.09
N TYR A 292 -32.46 -0.42 -36.90
CA TYR A 292 -31.98 -1.75 -36.60
C TYR A 292 -32.73 -2.83 -37.36
N ALA A 293 -32.06 -3.51 -38.29
CA ALA A 293 -32.62 -4.54 -39.17
C ALA A 293 -32.48 -5.98 -38.62
N GLY A 294 -31.94 -6.15 -37.43
CA GLY A 294 -31.71 -7.46 -36.76
C GLY A 294 -32.96 -7.99 -36.05
N ASN A 295 -32.85 -9.18 -35.51
CA ASN A 295 -33.91 -9.75 -34.68
C ASN A 295 -33.98 -9.02 -33.33
N VAL A 296 -35.16 -8.42 -33.06
CA VAL A 296 -35.48 -7.74 -31.82
C VAL A 296 -36.18 -8.75 -30.90
N PRO A 297 -35.68 -9.01 -29.70
CA PRO A 297 -36.32 -9.90 -28.73
C PRO A 297 -37.69 -9.34 -28.32
N LEU A 298 -38.62 -10.23 -27.93
CA LEU A 298 -39.89 -9.79 -27.37
C LEU A 298 -39.68 -9.16 -25.99
N PHE A 299 -38.83 -9.79 -25.17
CA PHE A 299 -38.62 -9.39 -23.78
C PHE A 299 -37.10 -9.37 -23.43
N VAL A 300 -36.75 -8.44 -22.62
CA VAL A 300 -35.39 -8.31 -22.10
C VAL A 300 -35.45 -8.24 -20.56
N ASP A 301 -34.91 -9.22 -19.91
CA ASP A 301 -34.75 -9.24 -18.44
C ASP A 301 -33.49 -8.47 -18.03
N ILE A 302 -33.68 -7.46 -17.19
CA ILE A 302 -32.60 -6.60 -16.71
C ILE A 302 -32.59 -6.57 -15.19
N ALA A 303 -31.47 -6.92 -14.60
CA ALA A 303 -31.25 -6.77 -13.17
C ALA A 303 -29.97 -5.99 -12.89
N SER A 304 -29.97 -5.18 -11.85
CA SER A 304 -28.80 -4.41 -11.41
C SER A 304 -27.73 -5.27 -10.76
N CYS A 305 -28.11 -6.28 -9.99
CA CYS A 305 -27.19 -7.20 -9.31
C CYS A 305 -26.71 -8.30 -10.26
N GLU A 306 -25.39 -8.48 -10.36
CA GLU A 306 -24.77 -9.37 -11.35
C GLU A 306 -25.12 -10.86 -11.16
N PHE A 307 -25.26 -11.29 -9.91
CA PHE A 307 -25.56 -12.69 -9.56
C PHE A 307 -26.96 -12.92 -9.01
N GLY A 308 -27.83 -11.91 -9.09
CA GLY A 308 -29.21 -11.96 -8.53
C GLY A 308 -29.33 -11.23 -7.20
N CYS A 309 -30.57 -11.16 -6.69
CA CYS A 309 -30.87 -10.40 -5.48
C CYS A 309 -30.21 -10.96 -4.23
N GLN A 310 -29.94 -12.26 -4.19
CA GLN A 310 -29.23 -12.92 -3.08
C GLN A 310 -27.80 -12.42 -2.86
N GLU A 311 -27.24 -11.69 -3.80
CA GLU A 311 -25.97 -10.97 -3.68
C GLU A 311 -26.14 -9.44 -3.67
N GLY A 312 -27.33 -9.00 -3.35
CA GLY A 312 -27.65 -7.59 -3.22
C GLY A 312 -26.85 -6.88 -2.13
N PRO A 313 -26.82 -5.55 -2.16
CA PRO A 313 -26.04 -4.74 -1.21
C PRO A 313 -26.53 -4.84 0.24
N GLY A 314 -27.74 -5.35 0.47
CA GLY A 314 -28.31 -5.60 1.80
C GLY A 314 -28.10 -7.02 2.34
N VAL A 315 -27.20 -7.81 1.72
CA VAL A 315 -26.89 -9.19 2.11
C VAL A 315 -25.45 -9.26 2.60
N GLU A 316 -25.19 -10.05 3.63
CA GLU A 316 -23.85 -10.37 4.07
C GLU A 316 -23.14 -11.26 3.03
N LYS A 317 -21.94 -10.87 2.64
CA LYS A 317 -21.17 -11.60 1.62
C LYS A 317 -20.33 -12.70 2.26
N SER A 318 -20.53 -13.95 1.81
CA SER A 318 -19.66 -15.07 2.14
C SER A 318 -19.45 -15.96 0.91
N GLU A 319 -18.23 -16.46 0.72
CA GLU A 319 -17.91 -17.38 -0.40
C GLU A 319 -18.66 -18.71 -0.28
N GLU A 320 -18.91 -19.19 0.93
CA GLU A 320 -19.70 -20.42 1.18
C GLU A 320 -21.20 -20.24 0.84
N ALA A 321 -21.73 -19.01 1.02
CA ALA A 321 -23.13 -18.73 0.73
C ALA A 321 -23.45 -18.87 -0.75
N PHE A 322 -22.51 -18.49 -1.65
CA PHE A 322 -22.75 -18.56 -3.10
C PHE A 322 -22.98 -20.00 -3.59
N SER A 323 -22.13 -20.95 -3.23
CA SER A 323 -22.27 -22.36 -3.65
C SER A 323 -23.52 -23.01 -3.08
N THR A 324 -23.86 -22.73 -1.83
CA THR A 324 -25.04 -23.25 -1.15
C THR A 324 -26.33 -22.69 -1.74
N VAL A 325 -26.36 -21.38 -2.02
CA VAL A 325 -27.51 -20.71 -2.65
C VAL A 325 -27.75 -21.27 -4.04
N TYR A 326 -26.70 -21.48 -4.84
CA TYR A 326 -26.82 -22.03 -6.18
C TYR A 326 -27.29 -23.50 -6.18
N ALA A 327 -26.82 -24.32 -5.26
CA ALA A 327 -27.28 -25.70 -5.10
C ALA A 327 -28.78 -25.77 -4.76
N LYS A 328 -29.25 -24.94 -3.81
CA LYS A 328 -30.66 -24.84 -3.45
C LYS A 328 -31.53 -24.31 -4.60
N PHE A 329 -31.01 -23.37 -5.40
CA PHE A 329 -31.69 -22.93 -6.60
C PHE A 329 -31.93 -24.08 -7.55
N ILE A 330 -30.93 -24.87 -7.86
CA ILE A 330 -31.06 -26.03 -8.75
C ILE A 330 -32.11 -27.01 -8.22
N GLU A 331 -32.14 -27.26 -6.91
CA GLU A 331 -33.12 -28.13 -6.27
C GLU A 331 -34.56 -27.59 -6.46
N ILE A 332 -34.79 -26.31 -6.15
CA ILE A 332 -36.11 -25.67 -6.31
C ILE A 332 -36.54 -25.65 -7.78
N TYR A 333 -35.60 -25.36 -8.69
CA TYR A 333 -35.84 -25.33 -10.13
C TYR A 333 -36.20 -26.72 -10.68
N ASN A 334 -35.50 -27.77 -10.28
CA ASN A 334 -35.80 -29.14 -10.69
C ASN A 334 -37.18 -29.59 -10.17
N ARG A 335 -37.53 -29.31 -8.91
CA ARG A 335 -38.88 -29.56 -8.37
C ARG A 335 -39.97 -28.79 -9.13
N PHE A 336 -39.66 -27.56 -9.55
CA PHE A 336 -40.58 -26.81 -10.40
C PHE A 336 -40.77 -27.50 -11.76
N LEU A 337 -39.69 -27.93 -12.43
CA LEU A 337 -39.76 -28.64 -13.71
C LEU A 337 -40.53 -29.96 -13.59
N GLU A 338 -40.34 -30.74 -12.51
CA GLU A 338 -41.06 -32.00 -12.25
C GLU A 338 -42.58 -31.77 -12.11
N ASN A 339 -42.98 -30.62 -11.57
CA ASN A 339 -44.39 -30.28 -11.34
C ASN A 339 -45.03 -29.47 -12.47
N ALA A 340 -44.25 -28.96 -13.42
CA ALA A 340 -44.70 -28.01 -14.45
C ALA A 340 -45.52 -28.72 -15.58
N GLY A 341 -45.50 -30.05 -15.68
CA GLY A 341 -46.12 -30.81 -16.77
C GLY A 341 -45.34 -30.65 -18.08
N ASP A 342 -45.97 -30.75 -19.19
CA ASP A 342 -45.32 -30.56 -20.51
C ASP A 342 -44.91 -29.09 -20.68
N ILE A 343 -43.62 -28.82 -20.58
CA ILE A 343 -43.06 -27.45 -20.65
C ILE A 343 -43.30 -26.83 -22.03
N ASP A 344 -43.43 -27.63 -23.07
CA ASP A 344 -43.61 -27.19 -24.45
C ASP A 344 -45.08 -26.94 -24.83
N ASP A 345 -46.05 -27.28 -23.98
CA ASP A 345 -47.44 -26.86 -24.15
C ASP A 345 -47.70 -25.46 -23.56
N TYR A 346 -47.18 -24.46 -24.24
CA TYR A 346 -47.28 -23.07 -23.81
C TYR A 346 -48.73 -22.58 -23.65
N LYS A 347 -49.63 -23.10 -24.44
CA LYS A 347 -51.07 -22.72 -24.38
C LYS A 347 -51.71 -23.26 -23.10
N GLN A 348 -51.54 -24.52 -22.82
CA GLN A 348 -52.07 -25.14 -21.60
C GLN A 348 -51.45 -24.53 -20.34
N ASN A 349 -50.16 -24.23 -20.37
CA ASN A 349 -49.48 -23.58 -19.25
C ASN A 349 -50.03 -22.17 -18.97
N ARG A 350 -50.34 -21.39 -20.03
CA ARG A 350 -50.99 -20.05 -19.89
C ARG A 350 -52.42 -20.22 -19.32
N GLU A 351 -53.20 -21.15 -19.80
CA GLU A 351 -54.54 -21.39 -19.33
C GLU A 351 -54.55 -21.83 -17.85
N ARG A 352 -53.62 -22.66 -17.44
CA ARG A 352 -53.41 -23.09 -16.05
C ARG A 352 -53.11 -21.89 -15.14
N LEU A 353 -52.15 -21.03 -15.54
CA LEU A 353 -51.78 -19.84 -14.76
C LEU A 353 -52.93 -18.84 -14.69
N ASN A 354 -53.62 -18.59 -15.78
CA ASN A 354 -54.83 -17.74 -15.82
C ASN A 354 -55.96 -18.29 -14.91
N SER A 355 -56.18 -19.58 -14.94
CA SER A 355 -57.19 -20.22 -14.08
C SER A 355 -56.87 -20.07 -12.58
N ARG A 356 -55.58 -20.10 -12.23
CA ARG A 356 -55.16 -19.91 -10.84
C ARG A 356 -55.44 -18.50 -10.33
N PHE A 357 -55.36 -17.48 -11.17
CA PHE A 357 -55.55 -16.08 -10.85
C PHE A 357 -56.84 -15.49 -11.41
N GLN A 358 -57.79 -16.33 -11.79
CA GLN A 358 -59.08 -15.92 -12.44
C GLN A 358 -59.91 -14.92 -11.62
N ASN A 359 -59.72 -14.91 -10.28
CA ASN A 359 -60.38 -14.01 -9.36
C ASN A 359 -59.67 -12.67 -9.15
N LEU A 360 -58.52 -12.46 -9.77
CA LEU A 360 -57.74 -11.22 -9.70
C LEU A 360 -58.00 -10.39 -10.95
N LYS A 361 -57.91 -9.06 -10.83
CA LYS A 361 -57.99 -8.13 -11.92
C LYS A 361 -56.61 -7.69 -12.30
N PRO A 362 -56.13 -7.88 -13.54
CA PRO A 362 -54.80 -7.48 -13.98
C PRO A 362 -54.49 -6.00 -13.75
N GLU A 363 -55.52 -5.13 -13.88
CA GLU A 363 -55.43 -3.68 -13.73
C GLU A 363 -54.95 -3.28 -12.30
N ASP A 364 -55.31 -4.03 -11.29
CA ASP A 364 -54.89 -3.77 -9.89
C ASP A 364 -53.40 -3.91 -9.71
N PHE A 365 -52.74 -4.69 -10.60
CA PHE A 365 -51.30 -4.96 -10.57
C PHE A 365 -50.50 -4.16 -11.60
N SER A 366 -51.15 -3.17 -12.24
CA SER A 366 -50.52 -2.26 -13.16
C SER A 366 -49.81 -1.12 -12.41
N ARG A 367 -48.75 -0.57 -13.02
CA ARG A 367 -48.03 0.64 -12.52
C ARG A 367 -47.68 1.57 -13.67
N THR A 368 -47.45 2.83 -13.34
CA THR A 368 -46.91 3.85 -14.25
C THR A 368 -45.50 4.25 -13.82
N PHE A 369 -44.70 4.69 -14.77
CA PHE A 369 -43.35 5.17 -14.57
C PHE A 369 -43.27 6.67 -14.79
N THR A 370 -42.38 7.34 -14.13
CA THR A 370 -42.26 8.81 -14.15
C THR A 370 -40.98 9.22 -14.87
N ASP A 371 -41.11 10.13 -15.84
CA ASP A 371 -39.93 10.79 -16.40
C ASP A 371 -39.31 11.73 -15.34
N ARG A 372 -38.13 11.35 -14.86
CA ARG A 372 -37.32 12.10 -13.87
C ARG A 372 -36.03 12.64 -14.48
N PHE A 373 -35.96 12.62 -15.82
CA PHE A 373 -34.77 13.06 -16.55
C PHE A 373 -34.46 14.52 -16.28
N MET A 374 -33.23 14.77 -15.79
CA MET A 374 -32.74 16.12 -15.61
C MET A 374 -31.78 16.50 -16.72
N GLN A 375 -32.19 17.45 -17.55
CA GLN A 375 -31.36 17.97 -18.62
C GLN A 375 -30.05 18.54 -18.09
N SER A 376 -28.90 18.09 -18.58
CA SER A 376 -27.60 18.63 -18.22
C SER A 376 -27.33 19.93 -18.98
N TYR A 377 -26.71 20.90 -18.29
CA TYR A 377 -26.23 22.13 -18.93
C TYR A 377 -25.12 21.79 -19.96
N LYS A 378 -25.21 22.38 -21.17
CA LYS A 378 -24.20 22.14 -22.20
C LYS A 378 -22.94 22.92 -21.89
N ILE A 379 -21.83 22.19 -21.64
CA ILE A 379 -20.50 22.79 -21.40
C ILE A 379 -19.94 23.31 -22.74
N PRO A 380 -19.40 24.54 -22.78
CA PRO A 380 -18.72 25.06 -23.96
C PRO A 380 -17.46 24.28 -24.33
N ASP A 381 -17.19 24.10 -25.60
CA ASP A 381 -16.01 23.37 -26.09
C ASP A 381 -14.70 24.02 -25.61
N ALA A 382 -14.63 25.35 -25.48
CA ALA A 382 -13.48 26.06 -24.93
C ALA A 382 -13.13 25.60 -23.51
N THR A 383 -14.12 25.38 -22.65
CA THR A 383 -13.92 24.87 -21.29
C THR A 383 -13.34 23.46 -21.31
N ILE A 384 -13.78 22.61 -22.24
CA ILE A 384 -13.22 21.26 -22.38
C ILE A 384 -11.77 21.29 -22.83
N GLU A 385 -11.40 22.20 -23.73
CA GLU A 385 -10.03 22.44 -24.17
C GLU A 385 -9.11 22.89 -22.99
N GLU A 386 -9.59 23.82 -22.18
CA GLU A 386 -8.86 24.25 -20.96
C GLU A 386 -8.65 23.10 -20.00
N ILE A 387 -9.64 22.22 -19.83
CA ILE A 387 -9.54 21.04 -18.99
C ILE A 387 -8.50 20.07 -19.54
N PHE A 388 -8.52 19.77 -20.86
CA PHE A 388 -7.50 18.92 -21.48
C PHE A 388 -6.09 19.47 -21.28
N SER A 389 -5.89 20.76 -21.46
CA SER A 389 -4.61 21.42 -21.20
C SER A 389 -4.20 21.28 -19.72
N SER A 390 -5.13 21.49 -18.80
CA SER A 390 -4.89 21.30 -17.35
C SER A 390 -4.55 19.86 -16.97
N MET A 391 -4.98 18.89 -17.77
CA MET A 391 -4.69 17.45 -17.64
C MET A 391 -3.41 17.02 -18.39
N LEU A 392 -2.65 17.97 -18.95
CA LEU A 392 -1.46 17.72 -19.77
C LEU A 392 -1.76 16.85 -21.01
N LYS A 393 -2.98 17.01 -21.57
CA LYS A 393 -3.47 16.29 -22.77
C LYS A 393 -3.52 17.23 -23.97
N ASP A 394 -2.35 17.74 -24.36
CA ASP A 394 -2.23 18.77 -25.38
C ASP A 394 -2.30 18.24 -26.83
N THR A 395 -2.18 16.92 -27.02
CA THR A 395 -2.25 16.30 -28.36
C THR A 395 -3.47 15.41 -28.53
N PRO A 396 -3.97 15.22 -29.75
CA PRO A 396 -5.11 14.34 -30.03
C PRO A 396 -4.92 12.91 -29.50
N GLU A 397 -3.71 12.36 -29.62
CA GLU A 397 -3.40 11.01 -29.14
C GLU A 397 -3.55 10.91 -27.63
N LYS A 398 -3.11 11.93 -26.89
CA LYS A 398 -3.27 11.98 -25.42
C LYS A 398 -4.71 12.12 -24.99
N ARG A 399 -5.58 12.75 -25.80
CA ARG A 399 -7.01 12.96 -25.53
C ARG A 399 -7.86 11.72 -25.76
N HIS A 400 -7.35 10.73 -26.49
CA HIS A 400 -8.06 9.50 -26.84
C HIS A 400 -7.37 8.23 -26.35
N VAL A 401 -6.62 8.32 -25.25
CA VAL A 401 -6.02 7.14 -24.61
C VAL A 401 -7.08 6.19 -24.05
N ASP A 402 -8.19 6.72 -23.57
CA ASP A 402 -9.42 6.05 -23.13
C ASP A 402 -9.17 4.80 -22.27
N CYS A 403 -8.19 4.90 -21.36
CA CYS A 403 -7.72 3.79 -20.50
C CYS A 403 -8.72 3.36 -19.42
N ARG A 404 -9.77 4.13 -19.18
CA ARG A 404 -10.87 3.91 -18.21
C ARG A 404 -10.47 3.87 -16.74
N SER A 405 -9.20 4.05 -16.39
CA SER A 405 -8.72 4.00 -15.00
C SER A 405 -9.35 5.06 -14.10
N CYS A 406 -9.81 6.18 -14.65
CA CYS A 406 -10.52 7.25 -13.94
C CYS A 406 -12.00 6.94 -13.68
N GLY A 407 -12.51 5.80 -14.20
CA GLY A 407 -13.90 5.39 -14.08
C GLY A 407 -14.83 5.89 -15.22
N TYR A 408 -14.31 6.58 -16.21
CA TYR A 408 -15.06 7.05 -17.38
C TYR A 408 -14.65 6.26 -18.63
N ASN A 409 -15.56 6.14 -19.59
CA ASN A 409 -15.34 5.36 -20.80
C ASN A 409 -14.35 6.00 -21.78
N SER A 410 -14.27 7.32 -21.75
CA SER A 410 -13.35 8.09 -22.60
C SER A 410 -12.70 9.23 -21.81
N CYS A 411 -11.57 9.73 -22.33
CA CYS A 411 -10.94 10.94 -21.79
C CYS A 411 -11.83 12.17 -21.94
N VAL A 412 -12.69 12.17 -22.95
CA VAL A 412 -13.69 13.23 -23.19
C VAL A 412 -14.75 13.20 -22.08
N ASP A 413 -15.29 12.02 -21.74
CA ASP A 413 -16.25 11.87 -20.63
C ASP A 413 -15.63 12.33 -19.30
N MET A 414 -14.35 12.04 -19.09
CA MET A 414 -13.61 12.52 -17.91
C MET A 414 -13.49 14.04 -17.89
N ALA A 415 -13.21 14.67 -19.04
CA ALA A 415 -13.14 16.13 -19.16
C ALA A 415 -14.50 16.77 -18.86
N TYR A 416 -15.59 16.23 -19.39
CA TYR A 416 -16.94 16.67 -19.03
C TYR A 416 -17.24 16.46 -17.54
N ALA A 417 -16.83 15.34 -16.94
CA ALA A 417 -17.02 15.11 -15.52
C ALA A 417 -16.28 16.13 -14.66
N ILE A 418 -15.09 16.55 -15.08
CA ILE A 418 -14.36 17.64 -14.42
C ILE A 418 -15.08 18.97 -14.58
N ALA A 419 -15.57 19.27 -15.79
CA ALA A 419 -16.32 20.49 -16.08
C ALA A 419 -17.60 20.60 -15.24
N TYR A 420 -18.28 19.48 -15.02
CA TYR A 420 -19.46 19.43 -14.13
C TYR A 420 -19.11 19.39 -12.63
N GLY A 421 -17.85 19.34 -12.26
CA GLY A 421 -17.42 19.21 -10.87
C GLY A 421 -17.68 17.81 -10.26
N TYR A 422 -17.85 16.78 -11.09
CA TYR A 422 -18.08 15.41 -10.62
C TYR A 422 -16.77 14.64 -10.39
N ASN A 423 -15.71 15.10 -11.02
CA ASN A 423 -14.40 14.49 -10.87
C ASN A 423 -13.30 15.57 -10.92
N ARG A 424 -12.04 15.16 -10.77
CA ARG A 424 -10.87 16.01 -10.74
C ARG A 424 -9.73 15.39 -11.55
N LYS A 425 -8.83 16.22 -12.07
CA LYS A 425 -7.73 15.80 -12.95
C LYS A 425 -6.76 14.81 -12.30
N GLU A 426 -6.59 14.89 -10.97
CA GLU A 426 -5.71 13.98 -10.21
C GLU A 426 -6.20 12.53 -10.21
N ASN A 427 -7.44 12.27 -10.61
CA ASN A 427 -7.95 10.91 -10.82
C ASN A 427 -7.57 10.33 -12.20
N CYS A 428 -6.95 11.11 -13.07
CA CYS A 428 -6.42 10.63 -14.34
C CYS A 428 -5.04 10.01 -14.13
N ILE A 429 -4.90 8.70 -14.38
CA ILE A 429 -3.63 7.99 -14.21
C ILE A 429 -2.51 8.57 -15.09
N HIS A 430 -2.83 9.02 -16.31
CA HIS A 430 -1.85 9.62 -17.20
C HIS A 430 -1.38 10.99 -16.70
N TYR A 431 -2.31 11.82 -16.22
CA TYR A 431 -1.96 13.09 -15.58
C TYR A 431 -1.09 12.86 -14.33
N MET A 432 -1.52 11.94 -13.46
CA MET A 432 -0.77 11.59 -12.26
C MET A 432 0.63 11.04 -12.58
N ASN A 433 0.74 10.20 -13.60
CA ASN A 433 2.03 9.68 -14.04
C ASN A 433 2.94 10.79 -14.59
N GLU A 434 2.41 11.69 -15.43
CA GLU A 434 3.21 12.83 -15.94
C GLU A 434 3.61 13.79 -14.81
N GLU A 435 2.70 14.11 -13.91
CA GLU A 435 3.00 14.92 -12.72
C GLU A 435 3.98 14.19 -11.79
N MET A 436 3.81 12.88 -11.59
CA MET A 436 4.74 12.07 -10.81
C MET A 436 6.13 12.04 -11.47
N VAL A 437 6.19 11.88 -12.80
CA VAL A 437 7.45 11.95 -13.56
C VAL A 437 8.07 13.34 -13.40
N HIS A 438 7.28 14.39 -13.42
CA HIS A 438 7.78 15.75 -13.18
C HIS A 438 8.32 15.87 -11.73
N ARG A 439 7.55 15.45 -10.73
CA ARG A 439 7.98 15.43 -9.31
C ARG A 439 9.17 14.50 -9.08
N LEU A 440 9.21 13.35 -9.76
CA LEU A 440 10.35 12.42 -9.71
C LEU A 440 11.61 12.98 -10.39
N ASN A 441 11.46 13.97 -11.27
CA ASN A 441 12.59 14.56 -12.02
C ASN A 441 12.99 15.95 -11.52
N THR A 442 12.18 16.60 -10.70
CA THR A 442 12.50 17.90 -10.12
C THR A 442 12.62 17.79 -8.60
N ASP A 443 13.47 18.59 -8.04
CA ASP A 443 13.56 18.81 -6.61
C ASP A 443 12.41 19.73 -6.17
N SER A 444 11.65 19.30 -5.17
CA SER A 444 10.42 20.00 -4.75
C SER A 444 10.67 21.36 -4.11
N LEU A 445 11.85 21.56 -3.55
CA LEU A 445 12.23 22.81 -2.89
C LEU A 445 12.76 23.84 -3.89
N THR A 446 13.76 23.43 -4.67
CA THR A 446 14.51 24.34 -5.54
C THR A 446 13.92 24.46 -6.94
N GLY A 447 13.04 23.55 -7.34
CA GLY A 447 12.42 23.53 -8.68
C GLY A 447 13.38 23.16 -9.82
N ILE A 448 14.67 22.94 -9.56
CA ILE A 448 15.62 22.43 -10.56
C ILE A 448 15.56 20.92 -10.67
N PRO A 449 16.14 20.30 -11.72
CA PRO A 449 16.24 18.85 -11.84
C PRO A 449 16.81 18.19 -10.59
N ASN A 450 16.27 17.03 -10.24
CA ASN A 450 16.84 16.16 -9.22
C ASN A 450 17.92 15.23 -9.81
N ARG A 451 18.47 14.36 -8.98
CA ARG A 451 19.52 13.41 -9.39
C ARG A 451 19.12 12.54 -10.58
N ASN A 452 17.88 12.02 -10.58
CA ASN A 452 17.43 11.12 -11.67
C ASN A 452 17.32 11.85 -13.00
N ALA A 453 16.76 13.04 -12.99
CA ALA A 453 16.68 13.89 -14.17
C ALA A 453 18.10 14.28 -14.66
N PHE A 454 19.00 14.64 -13.76
CA PHE A 454 20.37 14.98 -14.11
C PHE A 454 21.09 13.85 -14.85
N VAL A 455 21.04 12.64 -14.32
CA VAL A 455 21.68 11.48 -14.96
C VAL A 455 21.12 11.23 -16.36
N ARG A 456 19.80 11.30 -16.51
CA ARG A 456 19.12 11.12 -17.80
C ARG A 456 19.51 12.22 -18.80
N ASP A 457 19.48 13.48 -18.37
CA ASP A 457 19.64 14.62 -19.25
C ASP A 457 21.10 14.80 -19.66
N VAL A 458 22.05 14.56 -18.75
CA VAL A 458 23.48 14.52 -19.06
C VAL A 458 23.81 13.35 -20.00
N SER A 459 23.22 12.16 -19.76
CA SER A 459 23.41 11.01 -20.65
C SER A 459 22.93 11.30 -22.09
N ARG A 460 21.81 12.03 -22.20
CA ARG A 460 21.28 12.47 -23.49
C ARG A 460 22.22 13.50 -24.15
N LEU A 461 22.67 14.48 -23.36
CA LEU A 461 23.59 15.55 -23.83
C LEU A 461 24.89 14.96 -24.39
N ILE A 462 25.52 14.02 -23.69
CA ILE A 462 26.73 13.34 -24.13
C ILE A 462 26.47 12.54 -25.42
N LYS A 463 25.40 11.77 -25.49
CA LYS A 463 25.05 10.96 -26.68
C LYS A 463 24.77 11.81 -27.92
N GLN A 464 24.17 12.97 -27.74
CA GLN A 464 23.87 13.90 -28.85
C GLN A 464 25.08 14.65 -29.35
N ASN A 465 26.16 14.74 -28.57
CA ASN A 465 27.38 15.48 -28.90
C ASN A 465 28.63 14.65 -28.60
N PRO A 466 28.88 13.56 -29.31
CA PRO A 466 29.95 12.61 -29.00
C PRO A 466 31.36 13.19 -29.16
N ASP A 467 31.50 14.27 -29.93
CA ASP A 467 32.79 14.95 -30.22
C ASP A 467 33.18 15.98 -29.13
N LYS A 468 32.25 16.25 -28.17
CA LYS A 468 32.50 17.18 -27.09
C LYS A 468 32.89 16.46 -25.80
N ARG A 469 33.73 17.10 -25.02
CA ARG A 469 34.13 16.64 -23.70
C ARG A 469 33.35 17.41 -22.65
N TYR A 470 32.81 16.68 -21.67
CA TYR A 470 32.05 17.25 -20.60
C TYR A 470 32.73 17.08 -19.25
N ALA A 471 32.51 18.03 -18.35
CA ALA A 471 32.90 17.93 -16.96
C ALA A 471 31.67 17.86 -16.10
N ILE A 472 31.72 17.00 -15.08
CA ILE A 472 30.74 16.96 -14.01
C ILE A 472 31.36 17.51 -12.74
N CYS A 473 30.68 18.46 -12.12
CA CYS A 473 31.00 18.97 -10.80
C CYS A 473 29.96 18.47 -9.77
N SER A 474 30.42 17.87 -8.71
CA SER A 474 29.66 17.71 -7.47
C SER A 474 30.02 18.89 -6.54
N GLY A 475 29.03 19.59 -6.05
CA GLY A 475 29.19 20.73 -5.15
C GLY A 475 28.45 20.53 -3.84
N ASP A 476 29.05 20.96 -2.74
CA ASP A 476 28.47 20.88 -1.41
C ASP A 476 28.66 22.21 -0.67
N ILE A 477 27.58 22.69 -0.04
CA ILE A 477 27.61 23.93 0.76
C ILE A 477 28.32 23.66 2.08
N ASN A 478 29.37 24.40 2.36
CA ASN A 478 30.12 24.25 3.59
C ASN A 478 29.26 24.57 4.82
N ASN A 479 29.22 23.63 5.76
CA ASN A 479 28.51 23.78 7.03
C ASN A 479 27.02 24.17 6.89
N PHE A 480 26.32 23.67 5.86
CA PHE A 480 24.91 24.00 5.62
C PHE A 480 24.02 23.73 6.84
N LYS A 481 24.27 22.65 7.58
CA LYS A 481 23.53 22.34 8.81
C LYS A 481 23.66 23.44 9.87
N VAL A 482 24.79 24.15 9.92
CA VAL A 482 24.97 25.29 10.85
C VAL A 482 24.10 26.47 10.43
N ILE A 483 23.86 26.65 9.12
CA ILE A 483 22.93 27.68 8.62
C ILE A 483 21.51 27.36 9.11
N ASP A 484 21.06 26.09 8.98
CA ASP A 484 19.77 25.65 9.47
C ASP A 484 19.62 25.81 10.98
N ASP A 485 20.68 25.48 11.75
CA ASP A 485 20.67 25.56 13.20
C ASP A 485 20.64 27.03 13.71
N ILE A 486 21.30 27.96 13.01
CA ILE A 486 21.41 29.38 13.43
C ILE A 486 20.29 30.23 12.86
N ALA A 487 20.02 30.13 11.54
CA ALA A 487 19.09 31.01 10.84
C ALA A 487 17.69 30.38 10.65
N GLY A 488 17.52 29.10 11.02
CA GLY A 488 16.29 28.33 10.87
C GLY A 488 16.13 27.68 9.50
N ILE A 489 15.41 26.53 9.48
CA ILE A 489 15.20 25.70 8.28
C ILE A 489 14.57 26.50 7.12
N GLU A 490 13.59 27.38 7.40
CA GLU A 490 12.96 28.20 6.36
C GLU A 490 13.96 29.15 5.66
N THR A 491 14.94 29.66 6.41
CA THR A 491 16.01 30.49 5.84
C THR A 491 17.01 29.64 5.05
N GLY A 492 17.36 28.44 5.54
CA GLY A 492 18.15 27.46 4.80
C GLY A 492 17.55 27.09 3.47
N ASP A 493 16.23 26.87 3.43
CA ASP A 493 15.47 26.58 2.19
C ASP A 493 15.57 27.74 1.19
N LYS A 494 15.47 28.99 1.64
CA LYS A 494 15.65 30.19 0.79
C LYS A 494 17.09 30.29 0.24
N VAL A 495 18.08 29.90 1.05
CA VAL A 495 19.50 29.85 0.62
C VAL A 495 19.68 28.80 -0.47
N LEU A 496 19.11 27.61 -0.32
CA LEU A 496 19.16 26.56 -1.35
C LEU A 496 18.53 27.02 -2.67
N CYS A 497 17.36 27.64 -2.63
CA CYS A 497 16.69 28.20 -3.81
C CYS A 497 17.54 29.29 -4.49
N PHE A 498 18.15 30.19 -3.72
CA PHE A 498 19.01 31.25 -4.22
C PHE A 498 20.27 30.68 -4.91
N ILE A 499 20.91 29.68 -4.29
CA ILE A 499 22.08 29.00 -4.87
C ILE A 499 21.68 28.26 -6.15
N ALA A 500 20.55 27.54 -6.15
CA ALA A 500 20.03 26.83 -7.33
C ALA A 500 19.85 27.80 -8.51
N ASP A 501 19.22 28.96 -8.28
CA ASP A 501 19.02 29.98 -9.32
C ASP A 501 20.34 30.58 -9.82
N THR A 502 21.28 30.82 -8.92
CA THR A 502 22.60 31.36 -9.25
C THR A 502 23.40 30.38 -10.11
N LEU A 503 23.45 29.13 -9.69
CA LEU A 503 24.13 28.08 -10.43
C LEU A 503 23.46 27.82 -11.79
N LYS A 504 22.14 27.84 -11.87
CA LYS A 504 21.37 27.69 -13.12
C LYS A 504 21.71 28.78 -14.14
N LYS A 505 21.85 30.01 -13.69
CA LYS A 505 22.26 31.15 -14.55
C LYS A 505 23.70 30.97 -15.05
N ALA A 506 24.58 30.50 -14.20
CA ALA A 506 26.00 30.32 -14.54
C ALA A 506 26.25 29.17 -15.54
N VAL A 507 25.48 28.09 -15.39
CA VAL A 507 25.57 26.92 -16.29
C VAL A 507 25.00 27.22 -17.68
N GLY A 508 23.94 28.07 -17.72
CA GLY A 508 23.30 28.48 -18.97
C GLY A 508 22.55 27.34 -19.67
N LYS A 509 22.28 27.54 -20.99
CA LYS A 509 21.46 26.61 -21.79
C LYS A 509 22.18 25.33 -22.22
N ASN A 510 23.51 25.35 -22.22
CA ASN A 510 24.35 24.28 -22.77
C ASN A 510 24.89 23.32 -21.70
N GLY A 511 24.41 23.42 -20.50
CA GLY A 511 24.74 22.51 -19.38
C GLY A 511 23.52 22.02 -18.63
N CYS A 512 23.77 21.12 -17.69
CA CYS A 512 22.76 20.58 -16.79
C CYS A 512 23.11 20.92 -15.35
N ILE A 513 22.07 21.15 -14.54
CA ILE A 513 22.20 21.36 -13.10
C ILE A 513 21.16 20.52 -12.37
N ALA A 514 21.49 20.07 -11.17
CA ALA A 514 20.53 19.43 -10.27
C ALA A 514 20.84 19.70 -8.80
N HIS A 515 19.82 19.63 -7.98
CA HIS A 515 19.90 19.53 -6.55
C HIS A 515 19.69 18.07 -6.12
N PHE A 516 20.58 17.53 -5.31
CA PHE A 516 20.50 16.12 -4.89
C PHE A 516 19.87 15.97 -3.52
N SER A 517 20.42 16.62 -2.52
CA SER A 517 19.86 16.65 -1.16
C SER A 517 20.68 17.61 -0.26
N GLY A 518 20.05 18.25 0.71
CA GLY A 518 20.73 19.18 1.63
C GLY A 518 21.53 20.23 0.89
N GLY A 519 22.82 20.38 1.19
CA GLY A 519 23.71 21.31 0.47
C GLY A 519 24.30 20.81 -0.84
N ASN A 520 23.88 19.63 -1.36
CA ASN A 520 24.54 18.99 -2.47
C ASN A 520 23.92 19.31 -3.83
N PHE A 521 24.75 19.83 -4.73
CA PHE A 521 24.39 20.17 -6.11
C PHE A 521 25.27 19.40 -7.10
N ALA A 522 24.76 19.14 -8.29
CA ALA A 522 25.55 18.61 -9.41
C ALA A 522 25.39 19.52 -10.63
N ILE A 523 26.48 19.70 -11.34
CA ILE A 523 26.57 20.55 -12.54
C ILE A 523 27.28 19.74 -13.63
N CYS A 524 26.77 19.82 -14.86
CA CYS A 524 27.45 19.31 -16.06
C CYS A 524 27.59 20.43 -17.08
N PHE A 525 28.76 20.59 -17.63
CA PHE A 525 29.05 21.60 -18.68
C PHE A 525 30.13 21.09 -19.65
N GLU A 526 30.18 21.70 -20.82
CA GLU A 526 31.23 21.42 -21.78
C GLU A 526 32.60 21.84 -21.24
N TYR A 527 33.60 20.97 -21.28
CA TYR A 527 34.93 21.21 -20.72
C TYR A 527 35.72 22.17 -21.62
N VAL A 528 35.43 23.45 -21.50
CA VAL A 528 36.15 24.57 -22.17
C VAL A 528 36.52 25.64 -21.15
N SER A 529 37.60 26.38 -21.46
CA SER A 529 38.21 27.37 -20.52
C SER A 529 37.23 28.43 -20.00
N GLU A 530 36.23 28.80 -20.79
CA GLU A 530 35.21 29.79 -20.45
C GLU A 530 34.26 29.28 -19.34
N TYR A 531 33.71 28.08 -19.51
CA TYR A 531 32.82 27.50 -18.51
C TYR A 531 33.53 27.18 -17.20
N MET A 532 34.79 26.73 -17.28
CA MET A 532 35.60 26.49 -16.08
C MET A 532 35.81 27.79 -15.30
N ARG A 533 36.07 28.92 -15.94
CA ARG A 533 36.22 30.24 -15.27
C ARG A 533 34.93 30.65 -14.58
N ASN A 534 33.77 30.42 -15.21
CA ASN A 534 32.47 30.77 -14.63
C ASN A 534 32.21 29.96 -13.34
N ILE A 535 32.50 28.66 -13.36
CA ILE A 535 32.32 27.78 -12.19
C ILE A 535 33.34 28.10 -11.08
N TYR A 536 34.59 28.36 -11.41
CA TYR A 536 35.61 28.82 -10.43
C TYR A 536 35.23 30.15 -9.75
N GLY A 537 34.45 31.01 -10.41
CA GLY A 537 33.95 32.25 -9.85
C GLY A 537 32.78 32.10 -8.87
N ILE A 538 32.13 30.89 -8.81
CA ILE A 538 30.94 30.71 -8.01
C ILE A 538 31.23 29.79 -6.81
N THR A 539 32.06 30.28 -5.93
CA THR A 539 32.36 29.55 -4.66
C THR A 539 31.83 30.27 -3.41
N TYR A 540 31.43 31.52 -3.61
CA TYR A 540 30.92 32.39 -2.55
C TYR A 540 29.53 32.93 -2.94
N PHE A 541 28.60 32.88 -2.00
CA PHE A 541 27.25 33.38 -2.16
C PHE A 541 26.95 34.42 -1.08
N ASP A 542 26.55 35.63 -1.47
CA ASP A 542 26.11 36.67 -0.54
C ASP A 542 24.65 36.40 -0.16
N CYS A 543 24.46 35.78 0.99
CA CYS A 543 23.16 35.42 1.53
C CYS A 543 22.67 36.42 2.62
N ARG A 544 23.35 37.56 2.84
CA ARG A 544 22.91 38.60 3.77
C ARG A 544 21.51 39.12 3.47
N PRO A 545 21.09 39.31 2.21
CA PRO A 545 19.70 39.69 1.90
C PRO A 545 18.65 38.68 2.34
N LEU A 546 19.08 37.46 2.63
CA LEU A 546 18.22 36.35 3.11
C LEU A 546 18.27 36.19 4.64
N GLY A 547 19.02 37.05 5.34
CA GLY A 547 19.18 37.01 6.79
C GLY A 547 20.30 36.10 7.29
N VAL A 548 21.25 35.71 6.41
CA VAL A 548 22.43 34.92 6.79
C VAL A 548 23.67 35.79 6.77
N GLU A 549 24.15 36.17 7.98
CA GLU A 549 25.33 37.07 8.15
C GLU A 549 26.66 36.35 7.93
N MET A 550 26.68 35.02 8.06
CA MET A 550 27.89 34.20 7.86
C MET A 550 28.17 34.00 6.37
N PRO A 551 29.47 33.87 5.97
CA PRO A 551 29.82 33.61 4.58
C PRO A 551 29.33 32.23 4.16
N VAL A 552 28.53 32.19 3.11
CA VAL A 552 28.07 30.94 2.49
C VAL A 552 29.02 30.57 1.36
N THR A 553 29.74 29.49 1.51
CA THR A 553 30.69 29.01 0.52
C THR A 553 30.38 27.58 0.08
N MET A 554 30.78 27.25 -1.14
CA MET A 554 30.59 25.94 -1.73
C MET A 554 31.91 25.35 -2.17
N ARG A 555 32.10 24.05 -1.94
CA ARG A 555 33.23 23.26 -2.43
C ARG A 555 32.77 22.39 -3.59
N PHE A 556 33.67 22.13 -4.53
CA PHE A 556 33.39 21.35 -5.72
C PHE A 556 34.44 20.27 -5.95
N GLY A 557 34.01 19.10 -6.33
CA GLY A 557 34.80 18.05 -6.94
C GLY A 557 34.49 17.96 -8.43
N ILE A 558 35.48 17.92 -9.26
CA ILE A 558 35.33 17.96 -10.71
C ILE A 558 35.87 16.67 -11.33
N TYR A 559 35.10 16.04 -12.18
CA TYR A 559 35.53 14.97 -13.07
C TYR A 559 35.40 15.40 -14.52
N VAL A 560 36.47 15.22 -15.28
CA VAL A 560 36.47 15.49 -16.70
C VAL A 560 36.37 14.17 -17.46
N GLN A 561 35.38 14.04 -18.32
CA GLN A 561 35.13 12.87 -19.14
C GLN A 561 36.37 12.47 -19.97
N HIS A 562 36.77 11.20 -19.89
CA HIS A 562 37.90 10.67 -20.68
C HIS A 562 37.42 10.03 -21.98
N ASN A 563 36.30 9.33 -21.98
CA ASN A 563 35.69 8.72 -23.16
C ASN A 563 34.16 8.81 -23.15
N SER A 564 33.54 8.69 -24.31
CA SER A 564 32.09 8.81 -24.49
C SER A 564 31.29 7.62 -23.96
N SER A 565 31.95 6.52 -23.60
CA SER A 565 31.29 5.30 -23.08
C SER A 565 31.14 5.30 -21.56
N GLU A 566 31.68 6.29 -20.85
CA GLU A 566 31.57 6.38 -19.40
C GLU A 566 30.14 6.67 -18.96
N SER A 567 29.69 5.95 -17.92
CA SER A 567 28.37 6.23 -17.35
C SER A 567 28.38 7.54 -16.58
N VAL A 568 27.32 8.33 -16.73
CA VAL A 568 27.15 9.58 -16.00
C VAL A 568 27.18 9.34 -14.47
N GLN A 569 26.66 8.21 -14.02
CA GLN A 569 26.71 7.84 -12.60
C GLN A 569 28.16 7.65 -12.12
N THR A 570 29.01 7.04 -12.93
CA THR A 570 30.46 6.91 -12.66
C THR A 570 31.15 8.26 -12.59
N MET A 571 30.83 9.15 -13.52
CA MET A 571 31.37 10.52 -13.54
C MET A 571 30.97 11.32 -12.29
N ILE A 572 29.70 11.21 -11.86
CA ILE A 572 29.21 11.82 -10.61
C ILE A 572 29.97 11.28 -9.41
N ASN A 573 30.14 9.95 -9.33
CA ASN A 573 30.84 9.32 -8.23
C ASN A 573 32.28 9.81 -8.14
N TYR A 574 32.99 9.92 -9.27
CA TYR A 574 34.36 10.43 -9.29
C TYR A 574 34.45 11.91 -8.90
N ALA A 575 33.49 12.72 -9.34
CA ALA A 575 33.39 14.11 -8.91
C ALA A 575 33.13 14.21 -7.38
N THR A 576 32.24 13.39 -6.84
CA THR A 576 31.93 13.37 -5.41
C THR A 576 33.14 12.91 -4.58
N ILE A 577 33.83 11.86 -5.01
CA ILE A 577 35.07 11.38 -4.34
C ILE A 577 36.10 12.48 -4.26
N SER A 578 36.23 13.25 -5.37
CA SER A 578 37.18 14.38 -5.41
C SER A 578 36.79 15.50 -4.44
N MET A 579 35.49 15.75 -4.30
CA MET A 579 34.93 16.72 -3.34
C MET A 579 35.18 16.30 -1.90
N ASP A 580 34.92 15.04 -1.55
CA ASP A 580 35.00 14.52 -0.18
C ASP A 580 36.44 14.51 0.37
N LYS A 581 37.43 14.28 -0.47
CA LYS A 581 38.82 14.35 -0.07
C LYS A 581 39.24 15.74 0.49
N ASN A 582 38.50 16.79 0.12
CA ASN A 582 38.73 18.14 0.64
C ASN A 582 38.01 18.50 1.92
N ARG A 583 37.22 17.60 2.47
CA ARG A 583 36.49 17.84 3.74
C ARG A 583 37.40 18.27 4.89
N SER A 584 38.62 17.81 4.89
CA SER A 584 39.64 18.10 5.93
C SER A 584 40.54 19.33 5.61
N SER A 585 40.51 19.86 4.40
CA SER A 585 41.35 20.99 4.00
C SER A 585 40.54 22.28 3.83
N GLN A 586 40.66 23.24 4.76
CA GLN A 586 39.98 24.53 4.67
C GLN A 586 40.42 25.44 3.53
N LYS A 587 41.36 24.98 2.68
CA LYS A 587 42.05 25.87 1.71
C LYS A 587 41.65 25.71 0.25
N ASN A 588 41.03 24.57 -0.16
CA ASN A 588 40.74 24.33 -1.59
C ASN A 588 39.24 24.27 -1.83
N THR A 589 38.70 25.18 -2.64
CA THR A 589 37.31 25.17 -3.08
C THR A 589 37.02 24.21 -4.23
N PHE A 590 38.08 23.75 -4.96
CA PHE A 590 37.98 22.85 -6.09
C PHE A 590 38.98 21.74 -6.02
N THR A 591 38.57 20.53 -6.37
CA THR A 591 39.46 19.36 -6.56
C THR A 591 39.10 18.66 -7.85
N ILE A 592 40.09 18.47 -8.72
CA ILE A 592 39.91 17.70 -9.94
C ILE A 592 40.31 16.25 -9.68
N PHE A 593 39.52 15.32 -10.19
CA PHE A 593 39.79 13.89 -10.15
C PHE A 593 41.08 13.59 -10.95
N THR A 594 42.03 12.93 -10.32
CA THR A 594 43.35 12.61 -10.95
C THR A 594 43.50 11.11 -11.23
N ASN A 595 44.50 10.73 -12.01
CA ASN A 595 44.77 9.32 -12.29
C ASN A 595 45.13 8.53 -11.01
N GLU A 596 45.74 9.14 -10.02
CA GLU A 596 46.02 8.52 -8.72
C GLU A 596 44.73 8.08 -8.01
N PHE A 597 43.67 8.87 -8.12
CA PHE A 597 42.37 8.48 -7.62
C PHE A 597 41.80 7.27 -8.35
N ARG A 598 42.03 7.25 -9.67
CA ARG A 598 41.59 6.13 -10.52
C ARG A 598 42.35 4.85 -10.17
N GLU A 599 43.65 4.94 -9.99
CA GLU A 599 44.48 3.80 -9.58
C GLU A 599 44.05 3.24 -8.21
N GLN A 600 43.77 4.11 -7.26
CA GLN A 600 43.22 3.71 -5.97
C GLN A 600 41.89 2.96 -6.11
N MET A 601 41.03 3.42 -7.02
CA MET A 601 39.74 2.77 -7.24
C MET A 601 39.86 1.42 -7.96
N ILE A 602 40.77 1.33 -8.91
CA ILE A 602 41.07 0.06 -9.59
C ILE A 602 41.59 -0.94 -8.56
N HIS A 603 42.52 -0.51 -7.71
CA HIS A 603 43.05 -1.33 -6.63
C HIS A 603 41.94 -1.79 -5.68
N ASN A 604 41.00 -0.90 -5.29
CA ASN A 604 39.88 -1.25 -4.46
C ASN A 604 38.94 -2.26 -5.16
N ALA A 605 38.69 -2.09 -6.45
CA ALA A 605 37.88 -3.02 -7.24
C ALA A 605 38.55 -4.40 -7.40
N GLU A 606 39.88 -4.43 -7.57
CA GLU A 606 40.66 -5.67 -7.61
C GLU A 606 40.57 -6.42 -6.29
N ILE A 607 40.72 -5.74 -5.17
CA ILE A 607 40.59 -6.32 -3.83
C ILE A 607 39.17 -6.88 -3.68
N THR A 608 38.13 -6.11 -4.03
CA THR A 608 36.72 -6.56 -3.96
C THR A 608 36.49 -7.84 -4.77
N SER A 609 36.94 -7.86 -6.01
CA SER A 609 36.80 -9.05 -6.89
C SER A 609 37.53 -10.28 -6.37
N GLN A 610 38.65 -10.08 -5.67
CA GLN A 610 39.40 -11.18 -5.08
C GLN A 610 38.78 -11.69 -3.80
N MET A 611 38.05 -10.85 -3.04
CA MET A 611 37.42 -11.23 -1.79
C MET A 611 36.37 -12.34 -1.95
N GLU A 612 35.54 -12.31 -3.03
CA GLU A 612 34.58 -13.40 -3.30
C GLU A 612 35.28 -14.74 -3.42
N LYS A 613 36.32 -14.80 -4.24
CA LYS A 613 37.12 -16.02 -4.42
C LYS A 613 37.86 -16.44 -3.15
N ALA A 614 38.28 -15.49 -2.35
CA ALA A 614 38.97 -15.75 -1.09
C ALA A 614 38.03 -16.38 -0.06
N ILE A 615 36.75 -15.99 -0.06
CA ILE A 615 35.70 -16.59 0.76
C ILE A 615 35.53 -18.07 0.40
N ASP A 616 35.29 -18.36 -0.88
CA ASP A 616 35.11 -19.72 -1.38
C ASP A 616 36.35 -20.60 -1.14
N ASN A 617 37.53 -20.00 -1.17
CA ASN A 617 38.80 -20.67 -0.97
C ASN A 617 39.22 -20.81 0.52
N ASN A 618 38.40 -20.32 1.46
CA ASN A 618 38.75 -20.31 2.89
C ASN A 618 40.03 -19.55 3.23
N GLU A 619 40.36 -18.46 2.48
CA GLU A 619 41.60 -17.69 2.66
C GLU A 619 41.53 -16.72 3.85
N PHE A 620 40.38 -16.48 4.43
CA PHE A 620 40.22 -15.73 5.67
C PHE A 620 40.40 -16.64 6.88
N VAL A 621 41.44 -16.37 7.68
CA VAL A 621 41.78 -17.16 8.86
C VAL A 621 41.78 -16.30 10.11
N LEU A 622 41.58 -16.91 11.26
CA LEU A 622 41.62 -16.26 12.56
C LEU A 622 43.02 -16.35 13.16
N TYR A 623 43.54 -15.24 13.60
CA TYR A 623 44.67 -15.11 14.47
C TYR A 623 44.17 -14.63 15.82
N PHE A 624 44.81 -15.04 16.90
CA PHE A 624 44.41 -14.74 18.26
C PHE A 624 45.47 -13.91 18.94
N GLN A 625 45.08 -12.77 19.49
CA GLN A 625 45.96 -11.98 20.35
C GLN A 625 45.54 -12.20 21.79
N PRO A 626 46.42 -12.85 22.59
CA PRO A 626 46.11 -13.15 23.97
C PRO A 626 45.91 -11.90 24.82
N GLN A 627 44.97 -11.99 25.74
CA GLN A 627 44.59 -11.01 26.74
C GLN A 627 45.03 -11.49 28.10
N TYR A 628 45.84 -10.71 28.78
CA TYR A 628 46.44 -11.07 30.03
C TYR A 628 45.82 -10.33 31.21
N ASN A 629 45.49 -11.02 32.26
CA ASN A 629 45.10 -10.38 33.52
C ASN A 629 46.27 -9.53 34.05
N SER A 630 46.04 -8.26 34.33
CA SER A 630 47.05 -7.28 34.68
C SER A 630 47.83 -7.65 35.97
N ALA A 631 47.16 -8.29 36.93
CA ALA A 631 47.73 -8.66 38.22
C ALA A 631 48.40 -10.04 38.17
N THR A 632 47.75 -11.06 37.61
CA THR A 632 48.23 -12.45 37.62
C THR A 632 49.12 -12.80 36.44
N LYS A 633 49.12 -12.00 35.38
CA LYS A 633 49.80 -12.23 34.10
C LYS A 633 49.36 -13.52 33.41
N LYS A 634 48.20 -14.07 33.76
CA LYS A 634 47.61 -15.25 33.12
C LYS A 634 46.74 -14.83 31.96
N ILE A 635 46.67 -15.68 30.94
CA ILE A 635 45.77 -15.46 29.81
C ILE A 635 44.32 -15.69 30.29
N VAL A 636 43.47 -14.69 30.10
CA VAL A 636 42.07 -14.72 30.54
C VAL A 636 41.09 -14.53 29.36
N GLY A 637 41.59 -14.28 28.15
CA GLY A 637 40.83 -14.12 26.93
C GLY A 637 41.74 -13.97 25.72
N ALA A 638 41.17 -13.80 24.57
CA ALA A 638 41.89 -13.41 23.36
C ALA A 638 40.99 -12.63 22.40
N GLU A 639 41.55 -11.71 21.65
CA GLU A 639 40.87 -11.09 20.49
C GLU A 639 41.13 -11.91 19.23
N SER A 640 40.09 -12.24 18.50
CA SER A 640 40.21 -12.90 17.20
C SER A 640 40.33 -11.86 16.10
N LEU A 641 41.42 -11.92 15.41
CA LEU A 641 41.80 -10.97 14.37
C LEU A 641 41.81 -11.65 13.00
N CYS A 642 40.97 -11.19 12.10
CA CYS A 642 40.93 -11.70 10.72
C CYS A 642 42.25 -11.42 9.99
N ARG A 643 42.75 -12.44 9.25
CA ARG A 643 43.88 -12.32 8.32
C ARG A 643 43.46 -12.91 6.98
N TRP A 644 43.73 -12.20 5.94
CA TRP A 644 43.56 -12.72 4.59
C TRP A 644 44.87 -13.29 4.08
N ILE A 645 44.96 -14.61 4.05
CA ILE A 645 46.15 -15.34 3.58
C ILE A 645 45.81 -16.06 2.29
N LYS A 646 46.36 -15.58 1.17
CA LYS A 646 46.16 -16.24 -0.12
C LYS A 646 46.80 -17.64 -0.15
N ARG A 647 46.34 -18.51 -1.03
CA ARG A 647 46.90 -19.86 -1.23
C ARG A 647 48.39 -19.88 -1.54
N ASN A 648 48.94 -18.79 -2.12
CA ASN A 648 50.39 -18.63 -2.36
C ASN A 648 51.19 -18.14 -1.15
N GLY A 649 50.54 -17.99 0.02
CA GLY A 649 51.15 -17.51 1.23
C GLY A 649 51.23 -15.97 1.37
N THR A 650 50.76 -15.21 0.40
CA THR A 650 50.71 -13.74 0.51
C THR A 650 49.66 -13.29 1.51
N VAL A 651 50.05 -12.47 2.49
CA VAL A 651 49.17 -11.87 3.47
C VAL A 651 48.72 -10.51 3.03
N ILE A 652 47.42 -10.30 2.92
CA ILE A 652 46.81 -8.97 2.67
C ILE A 652 46.44 -8.36 4.03
N SER A 653 46.89 -7.10 4.22
CA SER A 653 46.64 -6.39 5.46
C SER A 653 45.14 -6.10 5.71
N PRO A 654 44.67 -6.28 6.96
CA PRO A 654 43.32 -5.81 7.31
C PRO A 654 43.05 -4.34 6.94
N LYS A 655 44.05 -3.48 7.03
CA LYS A 655 43.99 -2.06 6.66
C LYS A 655 43.67 -1.85 5.17
N ASP A 656 43.99 -2.83 4.32
CA ASP A 656 43.79 -2.73 2.86
C ASP A 656 42.42 -3.26 2.44
N PHE A 657 41.85 -4.30 3.12
CA PHE A 657 40.61 -4.92 2.69
C PHE A 657 39.39 -4.57 3.55
N ILE A 658 39.54 -4.31 4.86
CA ILE A 658 38.41 -3.99 5.74
C ILE A 658 37.68 -2.71 5.30
N PRO A 659 38.35 -1.56 5.07
CA PRO A 659 37.69 -0.34 4.63
C PRO A 659 36.98 -0.52 3.28
N ILE A 660 37.54 -1.36 2.41
CA ILE A 660 36.92 -1.68 1.11
C ILE A 660 35.68 -2.54 1.32
N SER A 661 35.74 -3.53 2.19
CA SER A 661 34.60 -4.41 2.49
C SER A 661 33.45 -3.69 3.19
N GLU A 662 33.74 -2.70 4.03
CA GLU A 662 32.73 -1.83 4.62
C GLU A 662 32.01 -0.98 3.56
N ASN A 663 32.77 -0.34 2.69
CA ASN A 663 32.22 0.53 1.65
C ASN A 663 31.36 -0.21 0.61
N ASN A 664 31.64 -1.48 0.32
CA ASN A 664 30.92 -2.27 -0.66
C ASN A 664 29.91 -3.28 -0.06
N GLY A 665 29.78 -3.31 1.27
CA GLY A 665 28.83 -4.16 2.00
C GLY A 665 29.26 -5.62 2.18
N TYR A 666 30.44 -6.02 1.66
CA TYR A 666 30.99 -7.37 1.87
C TYR A 666 31.36 -7.64 3.33
N ILE A 667 31.53 -6.60 4.12
CA ILE A 667 31.87 -6.75 5.54
C ILE A 667 30.86 -7.65 6.27
N ARG A 668 29.57 -7.62 5.92
CA ARG A 668 28.54 -8.48 6.54
C ARG A 668 28.79 -9.98 6.26
N VAL A 669 29.24 -10.28 5.05
CA VAL A 669 29.58 -11.66 4.68
C VAL A 669 30.84 -12.11 5.43
N LEU A 670 31.83 -11.24 5.47
CA LEU A 670 33.08 -11.51 6.17
C LEU A 670 32.84 -11.71 7.68
N ASP A 671 32.10 -10.84 8.33
CA ASP A 671 31.73 -10.98 9.74
C ASP A 671 31.09 -12.34 10.02
N ARG A 672 30.10 -12.74 9.21
CA ARG A 672 29.44 -14.03 9.36
C ARG A 672 30.42 -15.20 9.27
N ILE A 673 31.35 -15.15 8.32
CA ILE A 673 32.37 -16.20 8.15
C ILE A 673 33.31 -16.24 9.34
N ILE A 674 33.73 -15.09 9.83
CA ILE A 674 34.60 -14.94 10.99
C ILE A 674 33.90 -15.50 12.24
N TRP A 675 32.63 -15.11 12.45
CA TRP A 675 31.87 -15.65 13.58
C TRP A 675 31.70 -17.17 13.48
N GLU A 676 31.31 -17.67 12.29
CA GLU A 676 31.15 -19.11 12.08
C GLU A 676 32.45 -19.87 12.41
N LYS A 677 33.61 -19.38 11.92
CA LYS A 677 34.92 -19.96 12.24
C LYS A 677 35.23 -19.88 13.73
N ALA A 678 34.93 -18.78 14.40
CA ALA A 678 35.16 -18.62 15.81
C ALA A 678 34.34 -19.64 16.66
N PHE A 679 33.05 -19.79 16.31
CA PHE A 679 32.16 -20.76 16.94
C PHE A 679 32.60 -22.20 16.65
N GLU A 680 32.95 -22.51 15.41
CA GLU A 680 33.47 -23.84 15.01
C GLU A 680 34.74 -24.21 15.77
N MET A 681 35.74 -23.31 15.83
CA MET A 681 36.98 -23.53 16.50
C MET A 681 36.79 -23.70 18.03
N MET A 682 35.90 -22.87 18.62
CA MET A 682 35.59 -22.98 20.04
C MET A 682 34.92 -24.32 20.36
N SER A 683 33.98 -24.79 19.55
CA SER A 683 33.37 -26.12 19.71
C SER A 683 34.42 -27.23 19.62
N GLN A 684 35.30 -27.16 18.63
CA GLN A 684 36.38 -28.14 18.46
C GLN A 684 37.36 -28.16 19.65
N TRP A 685 37.68 -26.99 20.26
CA TRP A 685 38.53 -26.93 21.43
C TRP A 685 37.87 -27.62 22.62
N ILE A 686 36.60 -27.36 22.85
CA ILE A 686 35.83 -28.01 23.93
C ILE A 686 35.76 -29.53 23.70
N GLU A 687 35.47 -29.99 22.49
CA GLU A 687 35.43 -31.42 22.15
C GLU A 687 36.76 -32.13 22.34
N ARG A 688 37.89 -31.42 22.11
CA ARG A 688 39.24 -31.94 22.34
C ARG A 688 39.64 -31.91 23.82
N GLY A 689 38.73 -31.51 24.73
CA GLY A 689 38.98 -31.41 26.15
C GLY A 689 39.95 -30.26 26.57
N ILE A 690 40.12 -29.28 25.69
CA ILE A 690 40.86 -28.06 26.02
C ILE A 690 39.93 -27.18 26.86
N ASN A 691 40.44 -26.59 27.92
CA ASN A 691 39.72 -25.60 28.70
C ASN A 691 39.97 -24.22 28.08
N PRO A 692 39.08 -23.73 27.15
CA PRO A 692 39.35 -22.52 26.42
C PRO A 692 39.11 -21.28 27.28
N VAL A 693 39.76 -20.18 26.90
CA VAL A 693 39.43 -18.84 27.40
C VAL A 693 38.46 -18.17 26.43
N PRO A 694 37.65 -17.19 26.88
CA PRO A 694 36.79 -16.44 26.01
C PRO A 694 37.52 -15.80 24.83
N ILE A 695 36.91 -15.80 23.63
CA ILE A 695 37.44 -15.11 22.46
C ILE A 695 36.49 -14.00 22.04
N SER A 696 37.05 -12.87 21.70
CA SER A 696 36.29 -11.73 21.16
C SER A 696 36.26 -11.76 19.64
N VAL A 697 35.13 -11.44 19.05
CA VAL A 697 34.92 -11.28 17.61
C VAL A 697 34.33 -9.91 17.31
N ASN A 698 34.82 -9.27 16.28
CA ASN A 698 34.34 -7.96 15.85
C ASN A 698 32.95 -8.03 15.17
N ILE A 699 32.11 -7.04 15.43
CA ILE A 699 30.88 -6.76 14.66
C ILE A 699 31.07 -5.42 13.96
N SER A 700 31.06 -5.44 12.63
CA SER A 700 31.06 -4.22 11.84
C SER A 700 29.76 -3.45 11.98
N ARG A 701 29.82 -2.15 11.75
CA ARG A 701 28.62 -1.31 11.69
C ARG A 701 27.58 -1.86 10.70
N GLY A 702 28.03 -2.31 9.51
CA GLY A 702 27.14 -2.87 8.50
C GLY A 702 26.40 -4.12 8.97
N SER A 703 27.03 -4.97 9.78
CA SER A 703 26.38 -6.15 10.38
C SER A 703 25.46 -5.77 11.52
N LEU A 704 25.82 -4.78 12.31
CA LEU A 704 25.02 -4.29 13.44
C LEU A 704 23.71 -3.63 12.98
N GLU A 705 23.69 -3.00 11.80
CA GLU A 705 22.49 -2.44 11.17
C GLU A 705 21.61 -3.50 10.47
N SER A 706 22.04 -4.76 10.38
CA SER A 706 21.31 -5.84 9.69
C SER A 706 20.17 -6.42 10.54
N ASP A 707 18.98 -6.55 9.97
CA ASP A 707 17.83 -7.19 10.64
C ASP A 707 18.01 -8.69 10.87
N THR A 708 18.97 -9.32 10.16
CA THR A 708 19.26 -10.75 10.32
C THR A 708 20.32 -11.06 11.36
N LEU A 709 20.93 -10.04 11.99
CA LEU A 709 22.04 -10.20 12.91
C LEU A 709 21.73 -11.20 14.03
N ILE A 710 20.64 -10.97 14.76
CA ILE A 710 20.26 -11.79 15.92
C ILE A 710 20.00 -13.22 15.51
N TYR A 711 19.27 -13.41 14.40
CA TYR A 711 19.00 -14.73 13.85
C TYR A 711 20.30 -15.49 13.51
N VAL A 712 21.27 -14.82 12.87
CA VAL A 712 22.56 -15.46 12.52
C VAL A 712 23.32 -15.87 13.77
N ILE A 713 23.41 -15.00 14.78
CA ILE A 713 24.13 -15.31 16.04
C ILE A 713 23.46 -16.49 16.77
N GLU A 714 22.13 -16.50 16.84
CA GLU A 714 21.36 -17.58 17.46
C GLU A 714 21.56 -18.92 16.72
N GLN A 715 21.53 -18.89 15.39
CA GLN A 715 21.81 -20.09 14.59
C GLN A 715 23.23 -20.62 14.82
N LEU A 716 24.25 -19.78 14.92
CA LEU A 716 25.61 -20.18 15.19
C LEU A 716 25.74 -20.80 16.60
N LYS A 717 25.15 -20.15 17.61
CA LYS A 717 25.12 -20.68 18.98
C LYS A 717 24.51 -22.08 19.03
N ASN A 718 23.36 -22.26 18.37
CA ASN A 718 22.64 -23.54 18.36
C ASN A 718 23.37 -24.60 17.54
N LYS A 719 23.96 -24.23 16.40
CA LYS A 719 24.68 -25.13 15.50
C LYS A 719 25.93 -25.73 16.17
N TYR A 720 26.71 -24.91 16.85
CA TYR A 720 28.00 -25.32 17.42
C TYR A 720 27.95 -25.61 18.93
N ASN A 721 26.79 -25.38 19.54
CA ASN A 721 26.54 -25.62 20.97
C ASN A 721 27.64 -25.05 21.90
N VAL A 722 28.15 -23.86 21.61
CA VAL A 722 29.19 -23.16 22.37
C VAL A 722 28.55 -22.38 23.52
N PRO A 723 29.05 -22.49 24.74
CA PRO A 723 28.63 -21.61 25.83
C PRO A 723 28.82 -20.13 25.48
N ALA A 724 27.79 -19.32 25.70
CA ALA A 724 27.79 -17.93 25.26
C ALA A 724 28.87 -17.07 25.94
N ASP A 725 29.25 -17.40 27.15
CA ASP A 725 30.32 -16.73 27.92
C ASP A 725 31.75 -16.94 27.34
N LEU A 726 31.89 -17.86 26.39
CA LEU A 726 33.18 -18.09 25.71
C LEU A 726 33.33 -17.30 24.42
N ILE A 727 32.28 -16.59 23.95
CA ILE A 727 32.34 -15.69 22.79
C ILE A 727 31.91 -14.30 23.26
N HIS A 728 32.75 -13.30 23.04
CA HIS A 728 32.42 -11.90 23.26
C HIS A 728 32.29 -11.20 21.89
N PHE A 729 31.38 -10.25 21.77
CA PHE A 729 31.25 -9.45 20.57
C PHE A 729 31.80 -8.04 20.80
N GLU A 730 32.62 -7.56 19.86
CA GLU A 730 33.28 -6.25 19.94
C GLU A 730 32.63 -5.28 18.94
N ILE A 731 32.27 -4.09 19.40
CA ILE A 731 31.69 -3.00 18.60
C ILE A 731 32.55 -1.76 18.76
N THR A 732 32.90 -1.12 17.64
CA THR A 732 33.71 0.10 17.69
C THR A 732 32.85 1.31 18.09
N GLU A 733 33.48 2.31 18.70
CA GLU A 733 32.85 3.59 19.06
C GLU A 733 32.14 4.25 17.85
N SER A 734 32.74 4.20 16.66
CA SER A 734 32.22 4.79 15.44
C SER A 734 30.93 4.12 14.93
N ALA A 735 30.69 2.85 15.29
CA ALA A 735 29.47 2.13 14.92
C ALA A 735 28.22 2.69 15.61
N TYR A 736 28.39 3.42 16.71
CA TYR A 736 27.30 4.03 17.48
C TYR A 736 26.71 5.31 16.86
N SER A 737 27.30 5.87 15.83
CA SER A 737 26.78 7.06 15.14
C SER A 737 25.64 6.71 14.17
N GLY A 738 24.37 6.57 14.64
CA GLY A 738 23.23 6.18 13.82
C GLY A 738 21.90 6.25 14.57
N GLU A 739 20.94 5.39 14.20
CA GLU A 739 19.66 5.20 14.91
C GLU A 739 19.91 4.50 16.26
N GLN A 740 20.15 5.30 17.29
CA GLN A 740 20.62 4.84 18.60
C GLN A 740 19.69 3.80 19.25
N ASP A 741 18.38 4.01 19.20
CA ASP A 741 17.41 3.14 19.87
C ASP A 741 17.41 1.71 19.29
N LYS A 742 17.46 1.57 17.98
CA LYS A 742 17.52 0.24 17.33
C LYS A 742 18.84 -0.48 17.60
N LEU A 743 19.92 0.28 17.71
CA LEU A 743 21.23 -0.27 18.02
C LEU A 743 21.25 -0.85 19.43
N ILE A 744 20.77 -0.10 20.40
CA ILE A 744 20.65 -0.52 21.80
C ILE A 744 19.81 -1.79 21.90
N GLU A 745 18.63 -1.82 21.26
CA GLU A 745 17.76 -2.99 21.22
C GLU A 745 18.48 -4.25 20.68
N ARG A 746 19.28 -4.10 19.63
CA ARG A 746 20.02 -5.23 19.07
C ARG A 746 21.13 -5.71 20.00
N ILE A 747 21.86 -4.80 20.63
CA ILE A 747 22.88 -5.14 21.62
C ILE A 747 22.24 -5.86 22.81
N GLU A 748 21.12 -5.39 23.32
CA GLU A 748 20.37 -6.05 24.39
C GLU A 748 19.96 -7.47 24.00
N LYS A 749 19.45 -7.68 22.80
CA LYS A 749 19.10 -9.03 22.31
C LYS A 749 20.30 -9.97 22.24
N ILE A 750 21.49 -9.49 21.86
CA ILE A 750 22.72 -10.30 21.88
C ILE A 750 23.07 -10.67 23.34
N ARG A 751 22.91 -9.74 24.26
CA ARG A 751 23.15 -10.00 25.71
C ARG A 751 22.11 -10.98 26.30
N GLU A 752 20.85 -10.89 25.89
CA GLU A 752 19.79 -11.85 26.25
C GLU A 752 20.11 -13.27 25.79
N LEU A 753 20.84 -13.44 24.68
CA LEU A 753 21.36 -14.72 24.25
C LEU A 753 22.53 -15.22 25.13
N GLY A 754 23.00 -14.41 26.06
CA GLY A 754 24.04 -14.74 27.04
C GLY A 754 25.46 -14.28 26.66
N PHE A 755 25.61 -13.59 25.50
CA PHE A 755 26.92 -13.11 25.06
C PHE A 755 27.30 -11.79 25.76
N LYS A 756 28.62 -11.57 25.98
CA LYS A 756 29.12 -10.29 26.46
C LYS A 756 29.46 -9.37 25.30
N ILE A 757 29.25 -8.07 25.52
CA ILE A 757 29.55 -7.02 24.56
C ILE A 757 30.73 -6.20 25.04
N ALA A 758 31.72 -6.02 24.15
CA ALA A 758 32.85 -5.13 24.34
C ALA A 758 32.75 -3.88 23.46
N MET A 759 32.99 -2.73 24.03
CA MET A 759 33.21 -1.49 23.26
C MET A 759 34.70 -1.37 22.95
N ASP A 760 35.01 -1.29 21.65
CA ASP A 760 36.37 -1.22 21.14
C ASP A 760 36.79 0.19 20.75
N ASP A 761 38.10 0.43 20.69
CA ASP A 761 38.73 1.71 20.28
C ASP A 761 38.28 2.94 21.09
N PHE A 762 37.86 2.78 22.34
CA PHE A 762 37.39 3.90 23.14
C PHE A 762 38.47 4.98 23.35
N GLY A 763 38.13 6.22 22.95
CA GLY A 763 39.02 7.38 23.00
C GLY A 763 39.72 7.71 21.67
N SER A 764 39.51 6.94 20.62
CA SER A 764 40.03 7.24 19.28
C SER A 764 39.24 8.32 18.52
N GLY A 765 37.98 8.56 18.91
CA GLY A 765 37.00 9.45 18.26
C GLY A 765 36.51 10.62 19.13
N TYR A 766 35.40 11.21 18.79
CA TYR A 766 34.71 12.27 19.55
C TYR A 766 33.78 11.62 20.59
N SER A 767 34.35 10.87 21.53
CA SER A 767 33.54 10.18 22.56
C SER A 767 32.85 11.19 23.47
N SER A 768 31.55 11.22 23.48
CA SER A 768 30.85 11.83 24.62
C SER A 768 30.74 10.78 25.75
N LEU A 769 31.14 11.11 26.97
CA LEU A 769 30.92 10.29 28.16
C LEU A 769 29.43 9.85 28.34
N ASN A 770 28.51 10.50 27.62
CA ASN A 770 27.11 10.15 27.60
C ASN A 770 26.87 8.75 26.97
N ILE A 771 27.70 8.32 26.02
CA ILE A 771 27.60 7.01 25.38
C ILE A 771 27.74 5.87 26.42
N LEU A 772 28.71 6.00 27.32
CA LEU A 772 28.96 4.98 28.35
C LEU A 772 27.83 4.80 29.35
N LYS A 773 26.96 5.81 29.49
CA LYS A 773 25.81 5.75 30.41
C LYS A 773 24.66 4.91 29.83
N ASP A 774 24.46 4.98 28.52
CA ASP A 774 23.26 4.48 27.89
C ASP A 774 23.46 3.13 27.17
N LEU A 775 24.74 2.75 26.90
CA LEU A 775 25.07 1.49 26.23
C LEU A 775 25.10 0.29 27.14
N PRO A 776 24.43 -0.81 26.82
CA PRO A 776 24.45 -2.05 27.57
C PRO A 776 25.69 -2.89 27.23
N ILE A 777 26.89 -2.42 27.66
CA ILE A 777 28.17 -3.11 27.46
C ILE A 777 28.66 -3.78 28.75
N ASP A 778 29.55 -4.76 28.61
CA ASP A 778 30.15 -5.52 29.73
C ASP A 778 31.65 -5.23 29.82
N ILE A 779 32.29 -4.90 28.69
CA ILE A 779 33.75 -4.73 28.60
C ILE A 779 34.05 -3.41 27.88
N LEU A 780 35.02 -2.66 28.39
CA LEU A 780 35.51 -1.43 27.79
C LEU A 780 36.97 -1.59 27.39
N LYS A 781 37.29 -1.51 26.07
CA LYS A 781 38.65 -1.59 25.52
C LYS A 781 39.21 -0.19 25.27
N LEU A 782 40.36 0.10 25.83
CA LEU A 782 41.02 1.40 25.79
C LEU A 782 42.18 1.37 24.82
N ASP A 783 42.10 2.15 23.74
CA ASP A 783 43.19 2.30 22.75
C ASP A 783 44.36 3.14 23.35
N MET A 784 45.51 2.53 23.48
CA MET A 784 46.72 3.19 23.94
C MET A 784 47.32 4.21 22.95
N GLY A 785 46.80 4.31 21.74
CA GLY A 785 47.06 5.42 20.81
C GLY A 785 46.73 6.78 21.43
N PHE A 786 45.88 6.82 22.41
CA PHE A 786 45.56 7.99 23.23
C PHE A 786 46.79 8.56 23.94
N MET A 787 47.68 7.70 24.45
CA MET A 787 48.96 8.13 25.10
C MET A 787 49.98 8.64 24.08
N ARG A 788 50.01 8.11 22.85
CA ARG A 788 50.97 8.49 21.82
C ARG A 788 50.69 9.87 21.24
N ARG A 789 49.44 10.35 21.26
CA ARG A 789 49.03 11.65 20.70
C ARG A 789 49.28 12.82 21.63
N SER A 790 49.44 12.61 22.94
CA SER A 790 49.73 13.68 23.86
C SER A 790 51.27 13.82 24.02
N LYS A 791 51.81 14.96 23.61
CA LYS A 791 53.23 15.33 23.89
C LYS A 791 53.53 15.49 25.37
N ASN A 792 52.56 15.34 26.24
CA ASN A 792 52.62 15.49 27.67
C ASN A 792 52.13 14.19 28.34
N THR A 793 53.01 13.32 28.72
CA THR A 793 52.76 12.01 29.32
C THR A 793 51.82 12.07 30.51
N ASP A 794 51.92 13.10 31.37
CA ASP A 794 51.16 13.22 32.62
C ASP A 794 49.64 13.44 32.36
N LYS A 795 49.26 14.20 31.35
CA LYS A 795 47.80 14.41 31.00
C LYS A 795 47.15 13.16 30.44
N GLY A 796 47.90 12.37 29.65
CA GLY A 796 47.42 11.10 29.10
C GLY A 796 47.15 10.08 30.21
N GLN A 797 48.05 10.01 31.21
CA GLN A 797 47.90 9.14 32.37
C GLN A 797 46.66 9.50 33.19
N ILE A 798 46.46 10.78 33.50
CA ILE A 798 45.28 11.29 34.26
C ILE A 798 43.98 10.91 33.57
N VAL A 799 43.92 10.97 32.23
CA VAL A 799 42.76 10.59 31.50
C VAL A 799 42.45 9.09 31.58
N ILE A 800 43.50 8.26 31.43
CA ILE A 800 43.35 6.80 31.56
C ILE A 800 42.89 6.42 32.96
N GLU A 801 43.50 6.97 33.99
CA GLU A 801 43.08 6.78 35.40
C GLU A 801 41.60 7.14 35.61
N SER A 802 41.17 8.28 35.02
CA SER A 802 39.81 8.74 35.13
C SER A 802 38.82 7.81 34.40
N VAL A 803 39.17 7.32 33.20
CA VAL A 803 38.34 6.40 32.44
C VAL A 803 38.27 5.03 33.05
N VAL A 804 39.40 4.47 33.52
CA VAL A 804 39.41 3.19 34.23
C VAL A 804 38.59 3.30 35.52
N GLY A 805 38.76 4.40 36.28
CA GLY A 805 37.97 4.64 37.48
C GLY A 805 36.48 4.77 37.22
N LEU A 806 36.07 5.38 36.09
CA LEU A 806 34.68 5.47 35.67
C LEU A 806 34.13 4.09 35.24
N ALA A 807 34.89 3.35 34.45
CA ALA A 807 34.50 2.02 33.98
C ALA A 807 34.23 1.06 35.17
N LYS A 808 35.06 1.12 36.18
CA LYS A 808 34.87 0.34 37.43
C LYS A 808 33.59 0.71 38.16
N LYS A 809 33.28 2.01 38.28
CA LYS A 809 32.02 2.46 38.90
C LYS A 809 30.79 2.03 38.13
N LEU A 810 30.92 1.79 36.83
CA LEU A 810 29.87 1.29 35.96
C LEU A 810 29.89 -0.26 35.86
N ASN A 811 30.78 -0.94 36.60
CA ASN A 811 30.96 -2.41 36.61
C ASN A 811 31.39 -2.98 35.25
N PHE A 812 32.12 -2.22 34.41
CA PHE A 812 32.72 -2.72 33.19
C PHE A 812 34.08 -3.36 33.46
N ILE A 813 34.37 -4.46 32.75
CA ILE A 813 35.71 -5.03 32.69
C ILE A 813 36.55 -4.14 31.76
N THR A 814 37.73 -3.76 32.20
CA THR A 814 38.62 -2.86 31.42
C THR A 814 39.71 -3.66 30.72
N VAL A 815 39.90 -3.40 29.42
CA VAL A 815 40.99 -3.97 28.60
C VAL A 815 41.81 -2.84 28.04
N ALA A 816 43.12 -2.79 28.31
CA ALA A 816 44.05 -1.84 27.69
C ALA A 816 44.76 -2.48 26.51
N GLU A 817 44.64 -1.86 25.31
CA GLU A 817 45.20 -2.35 24.08
C GLU A 817 46.47 -1.63 23.65
N GLY A 818 47.28 -2.30 22.83
CA GLY A 818 48.46 -1.69 22.23
C GLY A 818 49.57 -1.42 23.25
N VAL A 819 49.63 -2.18 24.34
CA VAL A 819 50.68 -2.09 25.35
C VAL A 819 51.97 -2.70 24.80
N GLU A 820 53.06 -1.88 24.75
CA GLU A 820 54.31 -2.25 24.11
C GLU A 820 55.48 -2.27 25.12
N THR A 821 55.36 -1.57 26.25
CA THR A 821 56.41 -1.48 27.24
C THR A 821 56.00 -1.95 28.64
N GLN A 822 56.97 -2.37 29.45
CA GLN A 822 56.74 -2.81 30.83
C GLN A 822 56.20 -1.65 31.69
N GLU A 823 56.71 -0.44 31.48
CA GLU A 823 56.27 0.76 32.19
C GLU A 823 54.77 1.04 31.97
N GLN A 824 54.30 0.83 30.75
CA GLN A 824 52.84 0.96 30.41
C GLN A 824 52.03 -0.11 31.17
N ALA A 825 52.51 -1.36 31.17
CA ALA A 825 51.83 -2.45 31.85
C ALA A 825 51.78 -2.25 33.38
N ASP A 826 52.87 -1.75 33.98
CA ASP A 826 52.95 -1.46 35.41
C ASP A 826 52.02 -0.30 35.82
N PHE A 827 52.00 0.78 35.03
CA PHE A 827 51.06 1.88 35.19
C PHE A 827 49.60 1.42 35.12
N LEU A 828 49.22 0.61 34.11
CA LEU A 828 47.86 0.09 33.95
C LEU A 828 47.43 -0.81 35.12
N ARG A 829 48.37 -1.62 35.64
CA ARG A 829 48.15 -2.44 36.83
C ARG A 829 47.90 -1.57 38.06
N GLU A 830 48.70 -0.52 38.27
CA GLU A 830 48.55 0.42 39.38
C GLU A 830 47.26 1.21 39.34
N THR A 831 46.83 1.62 38.11
CA THR A 831 45.53 2.25 37.83
C THR A 831 44.38 1.29 38.06
N GLY A 832 44.65 -0.03 38.05
CA GLY A 832 43.70 -1.09 38.31
C GLY A 832 42.96 -1.54 37.06
N CYS A 833 43.52 -1.37 35.89
CA CYS A 833 42.99 -1.98 34.68
C CYS A 833 42.99 -3.52 34.84
N ASP A 834 41.90 -4.18 34.40
CA ASP A 834 41.71 -5.62 34.64
C ASP A 834 42.55 -6.47 33.69
N ILE A 835 42.59 -6.12 32.40
CA ILE A 835 43.17 -6.90 31.33
C ILE A 835 44.09 -6.04 30.49
N ILE A 836 45.20 -6.62 30.05
CA ILE A 836 46.20 -5.97 29.19
C ILE A 836 46.40 -6.80 27.93
N GLN A 837 46.37 -6.13 26.75
CA GLN A 837 46.64 -6.70 25.44
C GLN A 837 47.71 -5.87 24.73
N GLY A 838 48.73 -6.51 24.14
CA GLY A 838 49.74 -5.77 23.38
C GLY A 838 50.99 -6.57 23.06
N TYR A 839 51.83 -5.96 22.24
CA TYR A 839 53.08 -6.61 21.76
C TYR A 839 54.13 -6.82 22.82
N LEU A 840 53.94 -6.24 23.99
CA LEU A 840 54.77 -6.55 25.17
C LEU A 840 54.68 -8.04 25.54
N TYR A 841 53.48 -8.62 25.48
CA TYR A 841 53.23 -10.00 25.85
C TYR A 841 53.17 -10.94 24.66
N SER A 842 52.38 -10.60 23.66
CA SER A 842 52.21 -11.40 22.44
C SER A 842 51.72 -10.58 21.26
N LYS A 843 52.28 -10.88 20.08
CA LYS A 843 51.63 -10.49 18.83
C LYS A 843 50.46 -11.43 18.52
N PRO A 844 49.54 -11.07 17.62
CA PRO A 844 48.55 -12.02 17.14
C PRO A 844 49.20 -13.27 16.57
N VAL A 845 48.79 -14.44 17.03
CA VAL A 845 49.37 -15.74 16.67
C VAL A 845 48.32 -16.65 16.03
N ALA A 846 48.75 -17.60 15.21
CA ALA A 846 47.85 -18.60 14.65
C ALA A 846 47.36 -19.58 15.74
N GLU A 847 46.22 -20.25 15.46
CA GLU A 847 45.54 -21.18 16.37
C GLU A 847 46.50 -22.16 17.09
N PRO A 848 47.42 -22.89 16.40
CA PRO A 848 48.25 -23.87 17.07
C PRO A 848 49.15 -23.26 18.16
N GLN A 849 49.71 -22.07 17.85
CA GLN A 849 50.53 -21.33 18.79
C GLN A 849 49.72 -20.78 19.95
N PHE A 850 48.51 -20.33 19.69
CA PHE A 850 47.61 -19.84 20.76
C PHE A 850 47.24 -20.95 21.73
N LEU A 851 46.90 -22.13 21.21
CA LEU A 851 46.58 -23.28 22.06
C LEU A 851 47.78 -23.74 22.92
N GLU A 852 49.00 -23.59 22.40
CA GLU A 852 50.21 -23.86 23.17
C GLU A 852 50.37 -22.84 24.32
N LEU A 853 50.09 -21.58 24.08
CA LEU A 853 50.11 -20.52 25.09
C LEU A 853 49.07 -20.77 26.20
N ILE A 854 47.88 -21.21 25.86
CA ILE A 854 46.81 -21.54 26.82
C ILE A 854 47.21 -22.76 27.70
N LYS A 855 47.80 -23.78 27.09
CA LYS A 855 48.23 -24.96 27.82
C LYS A 855 49.32 -24.68 28.90
N ASN A 856 50.12 -23.65 28.63
CA ASN A 856 51.23 -23.24 29.51
C ASN A 856 50.85 -22.11 30.50
N ASN A 857 49.54 -21.77 30.58
CA ASN A 857 49.01 -20.62 31.32
C ASN A 857 48.92 -20.87 32.86
#